data_886583d80efcb8bae90d590938d47685
#
_entry.id   886583d80efcb8bae90d590938d47685
#
_cell.length_a   1.000
_cell.length_b   1.000
_cell.length_c   1.000
_cell.angle_alpha   90.00
_cell.angle_beta   90.00
_cell.angle_gamma   90.00
#
_symmetry.space_group_name_H-M   'P 1'
#
loop_
_entity.id
_entity.type
_entity.pdbx_description
1 polymer ?
#
loop_
_entity_poly.entity_id
_entity_poly.type
_entity_poly.pdbx_seq_one_letter_code
_entity_poly.pdbx_strand_id
1 'polypeptide(L)'
;MAERPTATVPEMAGRNTLLLTKLHPPGPRPDFLPRPRLAERLDEALSRGLVLVCAPAGYGKTSLLASWARHSRNPVAWLSLDASDNDPARFWRHTVAALDAVYPGIGERVGPLLGPPAPHSFEGLVTALINELAARSGPGGVPLVLDDYHLVGSQPVHASLGFLLDHLPPGLHPILASRADPPLGLARLRARGQLTELRDAELRFTADEAAAFLRETAGADLPDTAVAALTARTEGWAAGLQLAALSIRGQRDVDGFVAAFTGSHRFVLDYLTEEVLEHQPEQLRAFLLETSVLQRLSGPLCDAVTARTSSQSLLEQVERAGLFLLPLDEVRGWWRYHQLFADLLRARLEQQPGRAVQLHRNAAAWYAEHELADDAIGHAVAAGEMTLAARLIEENFDERFYLHGEVSTVRRWLALLPPELAGSRARLLLARARLALLDGGPAEAEGLLDLAERASPDADQRFEPSAGRASSLLVNVPAAVTLLRVYLAELRGDAETTVDLVPRAMAVRREGEAMLGTIIGWYAGMAEWLRGRPAEAERLLSPAVGQRSAAGEGFLAAWVCHVLCQAQRAQGRLDAVVETSRRTLEITAPPGRPAAPAAGAAYVNLGEDAYQRDELDTALRHVTAGITLCRQLAYPAPLAAGLVTLAWIRQASGDQVGALDAIGEAGRFAPGPAVNGLLNPVPAERARLLLAQGDLAGAARWADEKGLGAGDEPRYPSEPEHLLLARVLLAQDRPGPALELLDRLYASAVAQDRIGSVIEAGALRTLALAASGQEAEAVSALAGLLALAGPRGYVRVFADEGPPMAALLGQLIAGQRTHRREGRIPIGYLARLNRAFDTATVTSESDSRRGSAPAAPGIVEPLTNRELEVLRMLAAGQSNQAIAEQFFVTLDTVKKHVSHLLGKLGAANRTEAVARARELGLIS
;
A
#
# COMPACT_ATOMS: atom_id res chain seq x y z
N MET A 1 -37.57 -22.13 -23.61
CA MET A 1 -36.43 -21.50 -24.24
C MET A 1 -36.53 -20.00 -23.95
N ALA A 2 -35.81 -19.57 -22.96
CA ALA A 2 -35.66 -18.15 -22.68
C ALA A 2 -34.14 -17.91 -22.62
N GLU A 3 -33.67 -17.12 -23.56
CA GLU A 3 -32.29 -16.68 -23.67
C GLU A 3 -31.89 -15.92 -22.40
N ARG A 4 -30.84 -16.39 -21.73
CA ARG A 4 -30.20 -15.63 -20.66
C ARG A 4 -29.37 -14.51 -21.30
N PRO A 5 -29.46 -13.29 -20.84
CA PRO A 5 -28.65 -12.20 -21.37
C PRO A 5 -27.15 -12.46 -21.00
N THR A 6 -26.30 -12.45 -22.01
CA THR A 6 -24.87 -12.35 -21.89
C THR A 6 -24.53 -11.09 -21.10
N ALA A 7 -23.99 -11.25 -19.90
CA ALA A 7 -23.47 -10.15 -19.13
C ALA A 7 -22.30 -9.51 -19.89
N THR A 8 -22.53 -8.34 -20.42
CA THR A 8 -21.50 -7.44 -20.94
C THR A 8 -20.62 -7.03 -19.78
N VAL A 9 -19.38 -7.46 -19.80
CA VAL A 9 -18.32 -6.98 -18.92
C VAL A 9 -18.19 -5.48 -19.15
N PRO A 10 -18.24 -4.63 -18.10
CA PRO A 10 -18.00 -3.20 -18.26
C PRO A 10 -16.59 -2.97 -18.82
N GLU A 11 -16.46 -2.21 -19.88
CA GLU A 11 -15.21 -1.68 -20.38
C GLU A 11 -14.54 -0.85 -19.27
N MET A 12 -13.67 -1.48 -18.52
CA MET A 12 -12.75 -0.76 -17.64
C MET A 12 -11.62 -0.20 -18.52
N ALA A 13 -11.61 1.09 -18.69
CA ALA A 13 -10.54 1.87 -19.33
C ALA A 13 -9.28 1.81 -18.44
N GLY A 14 -8.48 0.77 -18.63
CA GLY A 14 -7.19 0.52 -18.04
C GLY A 14 -6.65 -0.75 -18.67
N ARG A 15 -5.66 -0.65 -19.54
CA ARG A 15 -5.08 -1.75 -20.33
C ARG A 15 -4.85 -2.99 -19.46
N ASN A 16 -5.42 -4.09 -19.87
CA ASN A 16 -5.55 -5.38 -19.19
C ASN A 16 -4.22 -5.96 -18.70
N THR A 17 -3.89 -5.72 -17.43
CA THR A 17 -2.81 -6.45 -16.73
C THR A 17 -3.31 -7.68 -15.98
N LEU A 18 -4.63 -7.93 -15.99
CA LEU A 18 -5.26 -9.07 -15.34
C LEU A 18 -5.41 -10.23 -16.32
N LEU A 19 -4.78 -11.37 -16.00
CA LEU A 19 -5.02 -12.62 -16.70
C LEU A 19 -6.37 -13.20 -16.26
N LEU A 20 -7.43 -12.92 -17.00
CA LEU A 20 -8.79 -13.37 -16.68
C LEU A 20 -8.91 -14.91 -16.56
N THR A 21 -8.09 -15.64 -17.28
CA THR A 21 -8.04 -17.12 -17.18
C THR A 21 -7.64 -17.64 -15.79
N LYS A 22 -7.02 -16.81 -14.95
CA LYS A 22 -6.73 -17.14 -13.55
C LYS A 22 -7.96 -17.06 -12.65
N LEU A 23 -8.96 -16.28 -13.05
CA LEU A 23 -10.14 -15.95 -12.24
C LEU A 23 -11.30 -16.96 -12.42
N HIS A 24 -11.08 -18.01 -13.17
CA HIS A 24 -12.08 -19.04 -13.42
C HIS A 24 -11.58 -20.43 -13.01
N PRO A 25 -12.45 -21.27 -12.41
CA PRO A 25 -12.09 -22.65 -12.18
C PRO A 25 -11.85 -23.37 -13.52
N PRO A 26 -10.85 -24.26 -13.61
CA PRO A 26 -10.59 -25.05 -14.81
C PRO A 26 -11.83 -25.80 -15.28
N GLY A 27 -12.00 -25.93 -16.59
CA GLY A 27 -13.10 -26.68 -17.19
C GLY A 27 -13.20 -28.12 -16.68
N PRO A 28 -14.40 -28.73 -16.73
CA PRO A 28 -14.59 -30.14 -16.34
C PRO A 28 -13.84 -31.05 -17.30
N ARG A 29 -13.17 -32.04 -16.76
CA ARG A 29 -12.67 -33.17 -17.59
C ARG A 29 -13.84 -34.04 -18.00
N PRO A 30 -13.85 -34.62 -19.22
CA PRO A 30 -14.88 -35.56 -19.66
C PRO A 30 -15.00 -36.81 -18.76
N ASP A 31 -13.88 -37.19 -18.14
CA ASP A 31 -13.70 -38.40 -17.31
C ASP A 31 -13.60 -38.05 -15.80
N PHE A 32 -14.18 -36.93 -15.37
CA PHE A 32 -14.16 -36.53 -13.96
C PHE A 32 -15.22 -37.31 -13.16
N LEU A 33 -14.79 -38.13 -12.22
CA LEU A 33 -15.68 -38.79 -11.27
C LEU A 33 -16.04 -37.82 -10.11
N PRO A 34 -17.33 -37.47 -9.92
CA PRO A 34 -17.77 -36.73 -8.76
C PRO A 34 -17.44 -37.45 -7.45
N ARG A 35 -17.03 -36.69 -6.45
CA ARG A 35 -16.68 -37.21 -5.11
C ARG A 35 -17.55 -36.56 -4.03
N PRO A 36 -18.81 -37.00 -3.87
CA PRO A 36 -19.79 -36.38 -2.96
C PRO A 36 -19.28 -36.24 -1.53
N ARG A 37 -18.62 -37.27 -1.02
CA ARG A 37 -18.00 -37.31 0.31
C ARG A 37 -17.09 -36.10 0.57
N LEU A 38 -16.26 -35.69 -0.41
CA LEU A 38 -15.34 -34.56 -0.26
C LEU A 38 -16.06 -33.23 -0.50
N ALA A 39 -17.05 -33.19 -1.40
CA ALA A 39 -17.85 -32.00 -1.64
C ALA A 39 -18.68 -31.63 -0.39
N GLU A 40 -19.34 -32.58 0.24
CA GLU A 40 -20.09 -32.41 1.49
C GLU A 40 -19.16 -31.89 2.61
N ARG A 41 -17.97 -32.47 2.71
CA ARG A 41 -16.98 -32.04 3.70
C ARG A 41 -16.46 -30.61 3.44
N LEU A 42 -16.34 -30.18 2.17
CA LEU A 42 -16.02 -28.78 1.83
C LEU A 42 -17.17 -27.85 2.23
N ASP A 43 -18.42 -28.22 1.97
CA ASP A 43 -19.59 -27.43 2.35
C ASP A 43 -19.71 -27.26 3.88
N GLU A 44 -19.49 -28.33 4.65
CA GLU A 44 -19.45 -28.27 6.11
C GLU A 44 -18.31 -27.40 6.66
N ALA A 45 -17.18 -27.39 5.94
CA ALA A 45 -15.97 -26.67 6.35
C ALA A 45 -16.08 -25.15 6.18
N LEU A 46 -16.95 -24.65 5.31
CA LEU A 46 -17.11 -23.21 5.05
C LEU A 46 -17.49 -22.42 6.31
N SER A 47 -18.11 -23.05 7.29
CA SER A 47 -18.49 -22.39 8.55
C SER A 47 -17.34 -22.21 9.55
N ARG A 48 -16.12 -22.76 9.29
CA ARG A 48 -15.04 -22.88 10.29
C ARG A 48 -13.81 -21.99 10.09
N GLY A 49 -13.77 -21.16 9.08
CA GLY A 49 -12.61 -20.30 8.80
C GLY A 49 -11.85 -20.73 7.55
N LEU A 50 -10.55 -21.07 7.68
CA LEU A 50 -9.72 -21.52 6.57
C LEU A 50 -9.94 -23.00 6.25
N VAL A 51 -10.13 -23.32 4.96
CA VAL A 51 -10.06 -24.68 4.45
C VAL A 51 -8.73 -24.88 3.71
N LEU A 52 -7.93 -25.84 4.12
CA LEU A 52 -6.66 -26.19 3.51
C LEU A 52 -6.75 -27.56 2.83
N VAL A 53 -6.64 -27.59 1.51
CA VAL A 53 -6.54 -28.83 0.71
C VAL A 53 -5.07 -29.05 0.37
N CYS A 54 -4.39 -29.89 1.15
CA CYS A 54 -2.94 -30.06 1.04
C CYS A 54 -2.56 -31.52 0.74
N ALA A 55 -1.97 -31.73 -0.43
CA ALA A 55 -1.43 -33.04 -0.85
C ALA A 55 -0.42 -32.84 -1.99
N PRO A 56 0.48 -33.81 -2.24
CA PRO A 56 1.39 -33.80 -3.37
C PRO A 56 0.68 -33.64 -4.74
N ALA A 57 1.47 -33.56 -5.80
CA ALA A 57 0.94 -33.48 -7.17
C ALA A 57 0.13 -34.75 -7.53
N GLY A 58 -0.91 -34.58 -8.36
CA GLY A 58 -1.70 -35.71 -8.87
C GLY A 58 -2.80 -36.25 -7.93
N TYR A 59 -3.03 -35.64 -6.75
CA TYR A 59 -4.12 -36.04 -5.85
C TYR A 59 -5.49 -35.44 -6.19
N GLY A 60 -5.60 -34.71 -7.29
CA GLY A 60 -6.88 -34.19 -7.79
C GLY A 60 -7.40 -32.96 -7.04
N LYS A 61 -6.55 -32.20 -6.31
CA LYS A 61 -6.96 -31.00 -5.55
C LYS A 61 -7.73 -30.00 -6.39
N THR A 62 -7.12 -29.50 -7.47
CA THR A 62 -7.73 -28.55 -8.41
C THR A 62 -9.02 -29.09 -9.03
N SER A 63 -9.03 -30.35 -9.46
CA SER A 63 -10.21 -30.99 -10.05
C SER A 63 -11.36 -31.11 -9.07
N LEU A 64 -11.07 -31.44 -7.81
CA LEU A 64 -12.05 -31.50 -6.73
C LEU A 64 -12.66 -30.10 -6.50
N LEU A 65 -11.82 -29.08 -6.29
CA LEU A 65 -12.28 -27.73 -6.02
C LEU A 65 -13.02 -27.13 -7.21
N ALA A 66 -12.55 -27.35 -8.43
CA ALA A 66 -13.23 -26.90 -9.65
C ALA A 66 -14.60 -27.56 -9.86
N SER A 67 -14.72 -28.85 -9.55
CA SER A 67 -16.01 -29.55 -9.59
C SER A 67 -16.93 -29.05 -8.49
N TRP A 68 -16.43 -28.93 -7.26
CA TRP A 68 -17.20 -28.42 -6.14
C TRP A 68 -17.69 -26.98 -6.41
N ALA A 69 -16.83 -26.08 -6.92
CA ALA A 69 -17.18 -24.69 -7.21
C ALA A 69 -18.35 -24.56 -8.20
N ARG A 70 -18.45 -25.47 -9.18
CA ARG A 70 -19.57 -25.48 -10.16
C ARG A 70 -20.91 -25.92 -9.57
N HIS A 71 -20.88 -26.76 -8.54
CA HIS A 71 -22.08 -27.29 -7.90
C HIS A 71 -22.39 -26.55 -6.59
N SER A 72 -21.52 -25.66 -6.15
CA SER A 72 -21.72 -24.85 -4.94
C SER A 72 -22.97 -23.99 -5.06
N ARG A 73 -23.70 -23.88 -3.95
CA ARG A 73 -24.90 -23.03 -3.87
C ARG A 73 -24.57 -21.55 -3.90
N ASN A 74 -23.37 -21.19 -3.46
CA ASN A 74 -22.86 -19.83 -3.42
C ASN A 74 -21.91 -19.60 -4.60
N PRO A 75 -21.88 -18.40 -5.18
CA PRO A 75 -20.88 -18.06 -6.18
C PRO A 75 -19.48 -18.10 -5.54
N VAL A 76 -18.52 -18.69 -6.25
CA VAL A 76 -17.16 -18.92 -5.78
C VAL A 76 -16.21 -17.94 -6.46
N ALA A 77 -15.46 -17.19 -5.69
CA ALA A 77 -14.33 -16.42 -6.17
C ALA A 77 -13.14 -17.38 -6.38
N TRP A 78 -12.56 -17.38 -7.56
CA TRP A 78 -11.49 -18.29 -7.93
C TRP A 78 -10.23 -17.54 -8.36
N LEU A 79 -9.07 -17.97 -7.86
CA LEU A 79 -7.77 -17.50 -8.32
C LEU A 79 -6.79 -18.67 -8.42
N SER A 80 -6.35 -18.96 -9.64
CA SER A 80 -5.22 -19.86 -9.90
C SER A 80 -3.91 -19.08 -9.82
N LEU A 81 -3.06 -19.44 -8.86
CA LEU A 81 -1.81 -18.76 -8.57
C LEU A 81 -0.65 -19.30 -9.42
N ASP A 82 0.29 -18.43 -9.71
CA ASP A 82 1.56 -18.79 -10.34
C ASP A 82 2.74 -18.03 -9.71
N ALA A 83 3.95 -18.26 -10.22
CA ALA A 83 5.16 -17.62 -9.69
C ALA A 83 5.12 -16.09 -9.76
N SER A 84 4.34 -15.49 -10.64
CA SER A 84 4.21 -14.04 -10.74
C SER A 84 3.39 -13.42 -9.61
N ASP A 85 2.56 -14.20 -8.92
CA ASP A 85 1.79 -13.77 -7.75
C ASP A 85 2.65 -13.67 -6.48
N ASN A 86 3.96 -13.88 -6.57
CA ASN A 86 4.91 -13.53 -5.51
C ASN A 86 5.08 -12.02 -5.34
N ASP A 87 4.64 -11.21 -6.29
CA ASP A 87 4.52 -9.77 -6.09
C ASP A 87 3.23 -9.47 -5.30
N PRO A 88 3.33 -8.83 -4.12
CA PRO A 88 2.17 -8.60 -3.27
C PRO A 88 1.10 -7.70 -3.91
N ALA A 89 1.50 -6.70 -4.70
CA ALA A 89 0.54 -5.83 -5.38
C ALA A 89 -0.24 -6.60 -6.44
N ARG A 90 0.45 -7.50 -7.16
CA ARG A 90 -0.16 -8.36 -8.16
C ARG A 90 -1.06 -9.44 -7.53
N PHE A 91 -0.62 -10.07 -6.46
CA PHE A 91 -1.41 -11.04 -5.70
C PHE A 91 -2.75 -10.43 -5.26
N TRP A 92 -2.71 -9.28 -4.61
CA TRP A 92 -3.92 -8.63 -4.13
C TRP A 92 -4.78 -8.06 -5.26
N ARG A 93 -4.18 -7.62 -6.36
CA ARG A 93 -4.95 -7.19 -7.55
C ARG A 93 -5.78 -8.33 -8.14
N HIS A 94 -5.18 -9.51 -8.29
CA HIS A 94 -5.89 -10.70 -8.75
C HIS A 94 -6.93 -11.17 -7.72
N THR A 95 -6.61 -11.15 -6.43
CA THR A 95 -7.54 -11.54 -5.36
C THR A 95 -8.76 -10.61 -5.30
N VAL A 96 -8.54 -9.29 -5.39
CA VAL A 96 -9.63 -8.31 -5.46
C VAL A 96 -10.47 -8.51 -6.72
N ALA A 97 -9.86 -8.78 -7.86
CA ALA A 97 -10.59 -9.03 -9.10
C ALA A 97 -11.44 -10.32 -9.04
N ALA A 98 -10.92 -11.38 -8.40
CA ALA A 98 -11.68 -12.60 -8.16
C ALA A 98 -12.90 -12.37 -7.26
N LEU A 99 -12.75 -11.56 -6.22
CA LEU A 99 -13.86 -11.16 -5.34
C LEU A 99 -14.84 -10.20 -6.02
N ASP A 100 -14.35 -9.30 -6.89
CA ASP A 100 -15.19 -8.37 -7.65
C ASP A 100 -16.11 -9.08 -8.64
N ALA A 101 -15.67 -10.20 -9.20
CA ALA A 101 -16.49 -11.05 -10.07
C ALA A 101 -17.73 -11.61 -9.33
N VAL A 102 -17.65 -11.77 -8.01
CA VAL A 102 -18.75 -12.25 -7.16
C VAL A 102 -19.50 -11.11 -6.49
N TYR A 103 -18.78 -10.10 -6.05
CA TYR A 103 -19.32 -8.90 -5.41
C TYR A 103 -18.95 -7.63 -6.22
N PRO A 104 -19.70 -7.30 -7.27
CA PRO A 104 -19.39 -6.16 -8.12
C PRO A 104 -19.19 -4.85 -7.35
N GLY A 105 -18.17 -4.09 -7.71
CA GLY A 105 -17.80 -2.80 -7.13
C GLY A 105 -16.84 -2.89 -5.94
N ILE A 106 -16.35 -4.07 -5.52
CA ILE A 106 -15.22 -4.20 -4.59
C ILE A 106 -13.94 -3.67 -5.26
N GLY A 107 -13.74 -4.03 -6.52
CA GLY A 107 -12.59 -3.58 -7.31
C GLY A 107 -12.50 -2.06 -7.45
N GLU A 108 -13.63 -1.38 -7.62
CA GLU A 108 -13.68 0.10 -7.69
C GLU A 108 -13.30 0.76 -6.35
N ARG A 109 -13.61 0.14 -5.23
CA ARG A 109 -13.39 0.70 -3.89
C ARG A 109 -12.02 0.36 -3.32
N VAL A 110 -11.56 -0.86 -3.52
CA VAL A 110 -10.29 -1.36 -2.97
C VAL A 110 -9.14 -1.21 -3.96
N GLY A 111 -9.44 -1.29 -5.27
CA GLY A 111 -8.44 -1.19 -6.35
C GLY A 111 -7.56 0.06 -6.32
N PRO A 112 -8.07 1.26 -6.02
CA PRO A 112 -7.23 2.45 -5.87
C PRO A 112 -6.12 2.33 -4.82
N LEU A 113 -6.27 1.44 -3.83
CA LEU A 113 -5.25 1.17 -2.81
C LEU A 113 -4.08 0.32 -3.34
N LEU A 114 -4.21 -0.25 -4.53
CA LEU A 114 -3.19 -1.03 -5.23
C LEU A 114 -2.36 -0.19 -6.21
N GLY A 115 -2.67 1.11 -6.30
CA GLY A 115 -1.93 2.05 -7.14
C GLY A 115 -0.56 2.42 -6.56
N PRO A 116 0.31 3.01 -7.38
CA PRO A 116 1.61 3.50 -6.97
C PRO A 116 1.49 4.72 -6.03
N PRO A 117 2.49 4.90 -5.11
CA PRO A 117 3.58 3.96 -4.82
C PRO A 117 3.07 2.72 -4.10
N ALA A 118 3.73 1.58 -4.34
CA ALA A 118 3.39 0.34 -3.66
C ALA A 118 3.39 0.53 -2.14
N PRO A 119 2.36 0.09 -1.42
CA PRO A 119 2.30 0.25 0.02
C PRO A 119 3.45 -0.52 0.68
N HIS A 120 4.10 0.08 1.69
CA HIS A 120 5.11 -0.60 2.52
C HIS A 120 4.50 -1.77 3.31
N SER A 121 3.19 -1.71 3.59
CA SER A 121 2.39 -2.77 4.20
C SER A 121 1.05 -2.89 3.49
N PHE A 122 0.64 -4.11 3.19
CA PHE A 122 -0.67 -4.41 2.59
C PHE A 122 -1.80 -4.49 3.63
N GLU A 123 -1.52 -4.26 4.91
CA GLU A 123 -2.54 -4.31 5.98
C GLU A 123 -3.67 -3.29 5.76
N GLY A 124 -3.35 -2.08 5.29
CA GLY A 124 -4.35 -1.05 4.99
C GLY A 124 -5.32 -1.47 3.89
N LEU A 125 -4.79 -2.07 2.81
CA LEU A 125 -5.58 -2.65 1.74
C LEU A 125 -6.48 -3.78 2.26
N VAL A 126 -5.89 -4.71 3.01
CA VAL A 126 -6.60 -5.87 3.57
C VAL A 126 -7.66 -5.43 4.55
N THR A 127 -7.39 -4.41 5.37
CA THR A 127 -8.38 -3.81 6.28
C THR A 127 -9.57 -3.22 5.50
N ALA A 128 -9.30 -2.48 4.42
CA ALA A 128 -10.36 -1.94 3.57
C ALA A 128 -11.19 -3.06 2.92
N LEU A 129 -10.53 -4.11 2.44
CA LEU A 129 -11.19 -5.29 1.88
C LEU A 129 -12.07 -6.01 2.92
N ILE A 130 -11.56 -6.22 4.13
CA ILE A 130 -12.30 -6.81 5.25
C ILE A 130 -13.57 -6.00 5.54
N ASN A 131 -13.46 -4.68 5.64
CA ASN A 131 -14.58 -3.79 5.93
C ASN A 131 -15.64 -3.81 4.82
N GLU A 132 -15.19 -3.80 3.55
CA GLU A 132 -16.11 -3.89 2.40
C GLU A 132 -16.85 -5.23 2.34
N LEU A 133 -16.16 -6.33 2.62
CA LEU A 133 -16.76 -7.66 2.68
C LEU A 133 -17.72 -7.78 3.87
N ALA A 134 -17.34 -7.26 5.04
CA ALA A 134 -18.21 -7.26 6.24
C ALA A 134 -19.50 -6.46 6.00
N ALA A 135 -19.43 -5.32 5.30
CA ALA A 135 -20.61 -4.51 4.98
C ALA A 135 -21.58 -5.19 4.01
N ARG A 136 -21.13 -6.19 3.25
CA ARG A 136 -21.89 -6.90 2.23
C ARG A 136 -22.33 -8.32 2.62
N SER A 137 -21.98 -8.75 3.84
CA SER A 137 -22.26 -10.12 4.31
C SER A 137 -23.74 -10.43 4.26
N GLY A 138 -24.14 -11.25 3.28
CA GLY A 138 -25.47 -11.87 3.17
C GLY A 138 -25.45 -13.29 3.75
N PRO A 139 -26.61 -13.94 3.91
CA PRO A 139 -26.68 -15.34 4.34
C PRO A 139 -26.02 -16.22 3.26
N GLY A 140 -24.90 -16.87 3.61
CA GLY A 140 -24.23 -17.88 2.78
C GLY A 140 -22.77 -17.60 2.44
N GLY A 141 -22.28 -16.38 2.56
CA GLY A 141 -20.87 -16.04 2.34
C GLY A 141 -20.32 -16.34 0.93
N VAL A 142 -19.06 -15.94 0.67
CA VAL A 142 -18.35 -16.21 -0.57
C VAL A 142 -17.13 -17.07 -0.29
N PRO A 143 -17.04 -18.26 -0.86
CA PRO A 143 -15.80 -19.02 -0.88
C PRO A 143 -14.77 -18.32 -1.80
N LEU A 144 -13.54 -18.13 -1.30
CA LEU A 144 -12.39 -17.66 -2.07
C LEU A 144 -11.40 -18.81 -2.22
N VAL A 145 -11.32 -19.37 -3.41
CA VAL A 145 -10.37 -20.42 -3.74
C VAL A 145 -9.06 -19.81 -4.23
N LEU A 146 -7.96 -20.14 -3.55
CA LEU A 146 -6.60 -19.85 -3.95
C LEU A 146 -5.93 -21.17 -4.34
N ASP A 147 -5.90 -21.47 -5.63
CA ASP A 147 -5.37 -22.72 -6.16
C ASP A 147 -3.87 -22.60 -6.44
N ASP A 148 -3.13 -23.68 -6.25
CA ASP A 148 -1.66 -23.75 -6.38
C ASP A 148 -0.88 -22.77 -5.48
N TYR A 149 -1.34 -22.55 -4.25
CA TYR A 149 -0.73 -21.60 -3.28
C TYR A 149 0.75 -21.91 -2.97
N HIS A 150 1.20 -23.15 -3.16
CA HIS A 150 2.60 -23.54 -2.97
C HIS A 150 3.60 -22.83 -3.91
N LEU A 151 3.12 -22.14 -4.95
CA LEU A 151 3.93 -21.32 -5.86
C LEU A 151 4.23 -19.92 -5.29
N VAL A 152 3.54 -19.55 -4.21
CA VAL A 152 3.75 -18.31 -3.49
C VAL A 152 4.78 -18.55 -2.39
N GLY A 153 5.95 -17.92 -2.54
CA GLY A 153 7.04 -17.94 -1.54
C GLY A 153 7.30 -16.57 -0.90
N SER A 154 6.52 -15.56 -1.28
CA SER A 154 6.67 -14.16 -0.85
C SER A 154 6.23 -13.96 0.60
N GLN A 155 7.16 -13.60 1.48
CA GLN A 155 6.85 -13.33 2.88
C GLN A 155 5.83 -12.19 3.08
N PRO A 156 5.86 -11.08 2.32
CA PRO A 156 4.83 -10.05 2.39
C PRO A 156 3.43 -10.54 2.01
N VAL A 157 3.32 -11.46 1.04
CA VAL A 157 2.02 -12.09 0.70
C VAL A 157 1.54 -12.95 1.85
N HIS A 158 2.42 -13.80 2.42
CA HIS A 158 2.06 -14.63 3.56
C HIS A 158 1.64 -13.79 4.78
N ALA A 159 2.35 -12.71 5.07
CA ALA A 159 2.03 -11.82 6.19
C ALA A 159 0.67 -11.15 5.99
N SER A 160 0.40 -10.59 4.82
CA SER A 160 -0.86 -9.90 4.53
C SER A 160 -2.06 -10.85 4.43
N LEU A 161 -1.86 -12.05 3.89
CA LEU A 161 -2.91 -13.09 3.92
C LEU A 161 -3.14 -13.62 5.34
N GLY A 162 -2.07 -13.77 6.12
CA GLY A 162 -2.17 -14.11 7.55
C GLY A 162 -2.99 -13.07 8.33
N PHE A 163 -2.78 -11.78 8.04
CA PHE A 163 -3.59 -10.69 8.62
C PHE A 163 -5.07 -10.81 8.23
N LEU A 164 -5.39 -11.13 6.96
CA LEU A 164 -6.76 -11.41 6.54
C LEU A 164 -7.38 -12.56 7.33
N LEU A 165 -6.64 -13.66 7.50
CA LEU A 165 -7.11 -14.85 8.22
C LEU A 165 -7.33 -14.58 9.72
N ASP A 166 -6.54 -13.71 10.34
CA ASP A 166 -6.71 -13.30 11.73
C ASP A 166 -7.93 -12.40 11.96
N HIS A 167 -8.37 -11.68 10.92
CA HIS A 167 -9.47 -10.72 10.95
C HIS A 167 -10.58 -11.08 9.95
N LEU A 168 -10.79 -12.37 9.72
CA LEU A 168 -11.68 -12.88 8.68
C LEU A 168 -13.12 -12.34 8.87
N PRO A 169 -13.67 -11.63 7.86
CA PRO A 169 -15.02 -11.11 7.98
C PRO A 169 -16.05 -12.24 7.88
N PRO A 170 -17.20 -12.12 8.57
CA PRO A 170 -18.30 -13.07 8.44
C PRO A 170 -18.77 -13.12 6.99
N GLY A 171 -18.68 -14.17 6.29
CA GLY A 171 -19.10 -14.28 4.89
C GLY A 171 -17.96 -14.35 3.88
N LEU A 172 -16.70 -14.40 4.32
CA LEU A 172 -15.58 -14.81 3.47
C LEU A 172 -15.06 -16.17 3.95
N HIS A 173 -14.94 -17.12 3.02
CA HIS A 173 -14.51 -18.49 3.31
C HIS A 173 -13.29 -18.85 2.45
N PRO A 174 -12.06 -18.60 2.93
CA PRO A 174 -10.85 -18.93 2.18
C PRO A 174 -10.65 -20.44 2.07
N ILE A 175 -10.31 -20.89 0.87
CA ILE A 175 -9.96 -22.27 0.55
C ILE A 175 -8.62 -22.24 -0.17
N LEU A 176 -7.59 -22.84 0.40
CA LEU A 176 -6.26 -22.91 -0.18
C LEU A 176 -5.97 -24.32 -0.67
N ALA A 177 -5.59 -24.44 -1.95
CA ALA A 177 -5.00 -25.67 -2.47
C ALA A 177 -3.47 -25.54 -2.53
N SER A 178 -2.76 -26.48 -1.90
CA SER A 178 -1.29 -26.43 -1.80
C SER A 178 -0.69 -27.83 -1.91
N ARG A 179 0.62 -27.91 -2.24
CA ARG A 179 1.37 -29.17 -2.19
C ARG A 179 2.08 -29.39 -0.87
N ALA A 180 2.34 -28.32 -0.14
CA ALA A 180 2.97 -28.30 1.15
C ALA A 180 2.23 -27.34 2.06
N ASP A 181 2.48 -27.42 3.36
CA ASP A 181 1.90 -26.54 4.33
C ASP A 181 2.36 -25.08 4.10
N PRO A 182 1.41 -24.15 3.89
CA PRO A 182 1.77 -22.74 3.73
C PRO A 182 2.18 -22.12 5.07
N PRO A 183 3.10 -21.14 5.08
CA PRO A 183 3.59 -20.51 6.31
C PRO A 183 2.60 -19.46 6.85
N LEU A 184 1.36 -19.87 7.11
CA LEU A 184 0.23 -19.01 7.53
C LEU A 184 -0.16 -19.20 9.00
N GLY A 185 0.75 -19.70 9.85
CA GLY A 185 0.45 -19.92 11.25
C GLY A 185 -0.60 -21.00 11.50
N LEU A 186 -0.60 -22.08 10.69
CA LEU A 186 -1.59 -23.17 10.74
C LEU A 186 -1.78 -23.77 12.13
N ALA A 187 -0.71 -23.89 12.93
CA ALA A 187 -0.80 -24.39 14.30
C ALA A 187 -1.73 -23.54 15.18
N ARG A 188 -1.69 -22.22 15.00
CA ARG A 188 -2.56 -21.26 15.72
C ARG A 188 -4.00 -21.37 15.26
N LEU A 189 -4.25 -21.46 13.95
CA LEU A 189 -5.60 -21.63 13.38
C LEU A 189 -6.21 -22.96 13.84
N ARG A 190 -5.40 -24.03 13.86
CA ARG A 190 -5.81 -25.35 14.34
C ARG A 190 -6.19 -25.32 15.83
N ALA A 191 -5.39 -24.66 16.67
CA ALA A 191 -5.67 -24.50 18.09
C ALA A 191 -6.97 -23.72 18.37
N ARG A 192 -7.35 -22.80 17.49
CA ARG A 192 -8.59 -22.02 17.58
C ARG A 192 -9.81 -22.70 16.95
N GLY A 193 -9.65 -23.88 16.36
CA GLY A 193 -10.71 -24.55 15.62
C GLY A 193 -11.13 -23.86 14.33
N GLN A 194 -10.27 -22.99 13.79
CA GLN A 194 -10.50 -22.17 12.60
C GLN A 194 -9.86 -22.74 11.33
N LEU A 195 -9.37 -24.00 11.39
CA LEU A 195 -8.76 -24.69 10.28
C LEU A 195 -9.45 -26.02 10.02
N THR A 196 -9.90 -26.23 8.79
CA THR A 196 -10.28 -27.54 8.29
C THR A 196 -9.27 -28.01 7.28
N GLU A 197 -8.81 -29.24 7.40
CA GLU A 197 -7.77 -29.81 6.55
C GLU A 197 -8.32 -31.00 5.76
N LEU A 198 -8.02 -31.01 4.48
CA LEU A 198 -8.17 -32.17 3.59
C LEU A 198 -6.77 -32.57 3.15
N ARG A 199 -6.27 -33.68 3.67
CA ARG A 199 -4.92 -34.16 3.43
C ARG A 199 -4.89 -35.27 2.37
N ASP A 200 -3.70 -35.72 2.00
CA ASP A 200 -3.48 -36.78 1.03
C ASP A 200 -4.29 -38.05 1.36
N ALA A 201 -4.32 -38.47 2.61
CA ALA A 201 -5.08 -39.64 3.06
C ALA A 201 -6.58 -39.53 2.75
N GLU A 202 -7.16 -38.35 2.85
CA GLU A 202 -8.59 -38.09 2.59
C GLU A 202 -8.86 -37.90 1.10
N LEU A 203 -7.86 -37.38 0.36
CA LEU A 203 -7.93 -37.17 -1.09
C LEU A 203 -7.70 -38.47 -1.88
N ARG A 204 -7.21 -39.54 -1.26
CA ARG A 204 -7.11 -40.84 -1.92
C ARG A 204 -8.50 -41.34 -2.34
N PHE A 205 -8.54 -42.01 -3.50
CA PHE A 205 -9.77 -42.70 -3.91
C PHE A 205 -10.05 -43.87 -2.96
N THR A 206 -11.28 -43.98 -2.53
CA THR A 206 -11.75 -45.21 -1.89
C THR A 206 -11.81 -46.34 -2.89
N ALA A 207 -11.93 -47.60 -2.45
CA ALA A 207 -12.05 -48.73 -3.33
C ALA A 207 -13.24 -48.60 -4.32
N ASP A 208 -14.37 -48.09 -3.84
CA ASP A 208 -15.59 -47.87 -4.65
C ASP A 208 -15.39 -46.72 -5.66
N GLU A 209 -14.77 -45.58 -5.21
CA GLU A 209 -14.42 -44.47 -6.10
C GLU A 209 -13.42 -44.90 -7.17
N ALA A 210 -12.40 -45.70 -6.82
CA ALA A 210 -11.41 -46.23 -7.76
C ALA A 210 -12.04 -47.18 -8.77
N ALA A 211 -12.91 -48.07 -8.33
CA ALA A 211 -13.66 -48.99 -9.19
C ALA A 211 -14.52 -48.25 -10.19
N ALA A 212 -15.28 -47.22 -9.75
CA ALA A 212 -16.12 -46.42 -10.62
C ALA A 212 -15.26 -45.65 -11.63
N PHE A 213 -14.17 -45.01 -11.17
CA PHE A 213 -13.24 -44.27 -12.01
C PHE A 213 -12.57 -45.14 -13.10
N LEU A 214 -12.07 -46.32 -12.70
CA LEU A 214 -11.41 -47.23 -13.64
C LEU A 214 -12.38 -47.78 -14.69
N ARG A 215 -13.63 -48.15 -14.31
CA ARG A 215 -14.63 -48.63 -15.27
C ARG A 215 -15.04 -47.54 -16.26
N GLU A 216 -15.26 -46.31 -15.80
CA GLU A 216 -15.64 -45.18 -16.64
C GLU A 216 -14.51 -44.76 -17.57
N THR A 217 -13.28 -44.68 -17.03
CA THR A 217 -12.12 -44.16 -17.77
C THR A 217 -11.49 -45.22 -18.68
N ALA A 218 -11.36 -46.45 -18.26
CA ALA A 218 -10.78 -47.51 -19.10
C ALA A 218 -11.69 -47.98 -20.25
N GLY A 219 -12.99 -47.79 -20.10
CA GLY A 219 -13.97 -48.24 -21.11
C GLY A 219 -14.02 -49.77 -21.28
N ALA A 220 -13.54 -50.54 -20.31
CA ALA A 220 -13.47 -51.97 -20.25
C ALA A 220 -14.11 -52.49 -18.94
N ASP A 221 -14.75 -53.64 -19.04
CA ASP A 221 -15.31 -54.32 -17.84
C ASP A 221 -14.14 -55.00 -17.09
N LEU A 222 -13.57 -54.25 -16.13
CA LEU A 222 -12.42 -54.72 -15.35
C LEU A 222 -12.89 -55.67 -14.24
N PRO A 223 -12.23 -56.85 -14.07
CA PRO A 223 -12.48 -57.70 -12.94
C PRO A 223 -12.23 -57.01 -11.61
N ASP A 224 -13.04 -57.23 -10.59
CA ASP A 224 -12.88 -56.65 -9.25
C ASP A 224 -11.48 -56.94 -8.66
N THR A 225 -10.88 -58.07 -8.98
CA THR A 225 -9.51 -58.41 -8.58
C THR A 225 -8.45 -57.48 -9.22
N ALA A 226 -8.64 -57.10 -10.47
CA ALA A 226 -7.76 -56.16 -11.14
C ALA A 226 -7.92 -54.76 -10.56
N VAL A 227 -9.16 -54.31 -10.33
CA VAL A 227 -9.48 -53.03 -9.67
C VAL A 227 -8.84 -52.95 -8.28
N ALA A 228 -9.04 -54.00 -7.48
CA ALA A 228 -8.47 -54.05 -6.11
C ALA A 228 -6.94 -54.02 -6.14
N ALA A 229 -6.29 -54.74 -7.07
CA ALA A 229 -4.85 -54.76 -7.23
C ALA A 229 -4.29 -53.38 -7.67
N LEU A 230 -4.93 -52.72 -8.61
CA LEU A 230 -4.53 -51.37 -9.08
C LEU A 230 -4.72 -50.32 -7.98
N THR A 231 -5.85 -50.41 -7.27
CA THR A 231 -6.12 -49.50 -6.16
C THR A 231 -5.09 -49.67 -5.02
N ALA A 232 -4.74 -50.93 -4.69
CA ALA A 232 -3.73 -51.20 -3.67
C ALA A 232 -2.33 -50.72 -4.10
N ARG A 233 -1.97 -50.89 -5.39
CA ARG A 233 -0.65 -50.49 -5.91
C ARG A 233 -0.48 -49.00 -6.11
N THR A 234 -1.54 -48.30 -6.47
CA THR A 234 -1.58 -46.81 -6.55
C THR A 234 -1.86 -46.16 -5.19
N GLU A 235 -2.20 -46.98 -4.18
CA GLU A 235 -2.68 -46.49 -2.88
C GLU A 235 -3.82 -45.49 -3.00
N GLY A 236 -4.67 -45.63 -4.03
CA GLY A 236 -5.76 -44.67 -4.33
C GLY A 236 -5.29 -43.29 -4.85
N TRP A 237 -4.06 -43.18 -5.34
CA TRP A 237 -3.56 -41.95 -5.94
C TRP A 237 -4.23 -41.72 -7.31
N ALA A 238 -4.94 -40.55 -7.42
CA ALA A 238 -5.78 -40.26 -8.58
C ALA A 238 -5.04 -40.28 -9.93
N ALA A 239 -3.83 -39.69 -9.99
CA ALA A 239 -3.05 -39.70 -11.22
C ALA A 239 -2.52 -41.09 -11.55
N GLY A 240 -2.17 -41.90 -10.55
CA GLY A 240 -1.78 -43.31 -10.74
C GLY A 240 -2.92 -44.16 -11.30
N LEU A 241 -4.13 -43.98 -10.79
CA LEU A 241 -5.33 -44.64 -11.31
C LEU A 241 -5.67 -44.19 -12.73
N GLN A 242 -5.52 -42.90 -13.06
CA GLN A 242 -5.71 -42.36 -14.41
C GLN A 242 -4.70 -42.99 -15.40
N LEU A 243 -3.44 -43.09 -14.98
CA LEU A 243 -2.39 -43.73 -15.78
C LEU A 243 -2.73 -45.18 -16.03
N ALA A 244 -3.10 -45.92 -15.00
CA ALA A 244 -3.50 -47.30 -15.12
C ALA A 244 -4.70 -47.48 -16.09
N ALA A 245 -5.71 -46.63 -15.97
CA ALA A 245 -6.90 -46.66 -16.82
C ALA A 245 -6.59 -46.40 -18.29
N LEU A 246 -5.74 -45.39 -18.58
CA LEU A 246 -5.31 -45.07 -19.94
C LEU A 246 -4.51 -46.20 -20.57
N SER A 247 -3.72 -46.88 -19.79
CA SER A 247 -2.86 -47.98 -20.26
C SER A 247 -3.61 -49.27 -20.52
N ILE A 248 -4.67 -49.50 -19.82
CA ILE A 248 -5.55 -50.66 -20.02
C ILE A 248 -6.37 -50.53 -21.31
N ARG A 249 -6.60 -49.29 -21.75
CA ARG A 249 -7.34 -49.02 -22.99
C ARG A 249 -6.66 -49.71 -24.18
N GLY A 250 -7.33 -50.71 -24.74
CA GLY A 250 -6.86 -51.47 -25.93
C GLY A 250 -5.92 -52.62 -25.61
N GLN A 251 -5.59 -52.90 -24.37
CA GLN A 251 -4.83 -54.11 -24.00
C GLN A 251 -5.69 -55.37 -24.01
N ARG A 252 -5.14 -56.48 -24.55
CA ARG A 252 -5.80 -57.79 -24.58
C ARG A 252 -5.53 -58.62 -23.33
N ASP A 253 -4.42 -58.37 -22.62
CA ASP A 253 -4.03 -59.05 -21.38
C ASP A 253 -3.98 -58.04 -20.21
N VAL A 254 -5.14 -57.82 -19.59
CA VAL A 254 -5.30 -56.96 -18.44
C VAL A 254 -4.62 -57.50 -17.19
N ASP A 255 -4.65 -58.82 -17.01
CA ASP A 255 -4.08 -59.49 -15.83
C ASP A 255 -2.56 -59.43 -15.84
N GLY A 256 -1.94 -59.66 -16.99
CA GLY A 256 -0.49 -59.49 -17.19
C GLY A 256 -0.02 -58.06 -17.00
N PHE A 257 -0.80 -57.06 -17.46
CA PHE A 257 -0.53 -55.64 -17.22
C PHE A 257 -0.61 -55.33 -15.72
N VAL A 258 -1.70 -55.71 -15.06
CA VAL A 258 -1.85 -55.46 -13.63
C VAL A 258 -0.72 -56.13 -12.83
N ALA A 259 -0.26 -57.32 -13.20
CA ALA A 259 0.86 -57.98 -12.57
C ALA A 259 2.18 -57.21 -12.71
N ALA A 260 2.40 -56.55 -13.84
CA ALA A 260 3.60 -55.77 -14.17
C ALA A 260 3.57 -54.32 -13.62
N PHE A 261 2.41 -53.75 -13.36
CA PHE A 261 2.25 -52.35 -12.89
C PHE A 261 2.77 -52.20 -11.48
N THR A 262 3.89 -51.50 -11.31
CA THR A 262 4.51 -51.17 -10.00
C THR A 262 4.35 -49.70 -9.71
N GLY A 263 3.69 -49.33 -8.62
CA GLY A 263 3.22 -47.98 -8.33
C GLY A 263 4.28 -46.97 -7.82
N SER A 264 5.59 -47.11 -8.14
CA SER A 264 6.59 -46.10 -7.72
C SER A 264 6.68 -44.94 -8.72
N HIS A 265 6.94 -43.69 -8.24
CA HIS A 265 7.05 -42.47 -9.05
C HIS A 265 8.00 -42.59 -10.25
N ARG A 266 9.09 -43.36 -10.13
CA ARG A 266 10.05 -43.55 -11.20
C ARG A 266 9.45 -44.40 -12.33
N PHE A 267 8.73 -45.44 -12.00
CA PHE A 267 8.04 -46.28 -12.99
C PHE A 267 6.88 -45.59 -13.68
N VAL A 268 6.27 -44.60 -13.01
CA VAL A 268 5.21 -43.76 -13.63
C VAL A 268 5.81 -42.86 -14.71
N LEU A 269 7.02 -42.32 -14.49
CA LEU A 269 7.73 -41.52 -15.48
C LEU A 269 8.21 -42.34 -16.65
N ASP A 270 8.78 -43.55 -16.38
CA ASP A 270 9.20 -44.50 -17.42
C ASP A 270 8.00 -44.98 -18.24
N TYR A 271 6.91 -45.26 -17.55
CA TYR A 271 5.67 -45.66 -18.20
C TYR A 271 5.01 -44.55 -19.05
N LEU A 272 4.94 -43.30 -18.55
CA LEU A 272 4.48 -42.17 -19.33
C LEU A 272 5.33 -41.93 -20.57
N THR A 273 6.61 -42.29 -20.51
CA THR A 273 7.52 -42.19 -21.62
C THR A 273 7.26 -43.28 -22.63
N GLU A 274 7.34 -44.56 -22.22
CA GLU A 274 7.34 -45.72 -23.09
C GLU A 274 5.94 -46.02 -23.62
N GLU A 275 4.91 -45.98 -22.81
CA GLU A 275 3.56 -46.39 -23.20
C GLU A 275 2.67 -45.22 -23.68
N VAL A 276 2.83 -44.03 -23.12
CA VAL A 276 1.96 -42.90 -23.48
C VAL A 276 2.58 -42.04 -24.58
N LEU A 277 3.86 -41.65 -24.45
CA LEU A 277 4.48 -40.73 -25.39
C LEU A 277 4.96 -41.44 -26.67
N GLU A 278 5.57 -42.62 -26.55
CA GLU A 278 6.12 -43.35 -27.70
C GLU A 278 5.05 -43.95 -28.60
N HIS A 279 3.87 -44.27 -28.05
CA HIS A 279 2.73 -44.77 -28.86
C HIS A 279 1.95 -43.65 -29.59
N GLN A 280 2.33 -42.38 -29.42
CA GLN A 280 1.66 -41.32 -30.16
C GLN A 280 2.23 -41.18 -31.58
N PRO A 281 1.39 -40.75 -32.54
CA PRO A 281 1.88 -40.39 -33.88
C PRO A 281 3.02 -39.36 -33.78
N GLU A 282 4.03 -39.48 -34.64
CA GLU A 282 5.24 -38.66 -34.67
C GLU A 282 4.90 -37.15 -34.59
N GLN A 283 3.88 -36.72 -35.35
CA GLN A 283 3.44 -35.33 -35.36
C GLN A 283 2.92 -34.88 -34.00
N LEU A 284 2.15 -35.74 -33.31
CA LEU A 284 1.59 -35.41 -31.99
C LEU A 284 2.67 -35.45 -30.91
N ARG A 285 3.57 -36.43 -30.98
CA ARG A 285 4.72 -36.52 -30.06
C ARG A 285 5.63 -35.30 -30.17
N ALA A 286 5.98 -34.88 -31.39
CA ALA A 286 6.77 -33.68 -31.61
C ALA A 286 6.04 -32.44 -31.09
N PHE A 287 4.75 -32.30 -31.30
CA PHE A 287 3.94 -31.19 -30.78
C PHE A 287 3.93 -31.13 -29.25
N LEU A 288 3.72 -32.26 -28.58
CA LEU A 288 3.75 -32.34 -27.11
C LEU A 288 5.09 -31.89 -26.55
N LEU A 289 6.20 -32.37 -27.12
CA LEU A 289 7.55 -31.99 -26.72
C LEU A 289 7.80 -30.49 -26.95
N GLU A 290 7.47 -29.98 -28.13
CA GLU A 290 7.76 -28.60 -28.52
C GLU A 290 6.95 -27.59 -27.72
N THR A 291 5.71 -27.92 -27.37
CA THR A 291 4.85 -27.02 -26.58
C THR A 291 5.04 -27.13 -25.09
N SER A 292 5.84 -28.08 -24.61
CA SER A 292 6.14 -28.29 -23.18
C SER A 292 6.89 -27.13 -22.53
N VAL A 293 7.57 -26.29 -23.34
CA VAL A 293 8.21 -25.04 -22.84
C VAL A 293 7.20 -24.02 -22.31
N LEU A 294 5.93 -24.15 -22.71
CA LEU A 294 4.85 -23.24 -22.33
C LEU A 294 4.18 -23.68 -21.03
N GLN A 295 3.85 -22.72 -20.18
CA GLN A 295 3.03 -22.98 -18.98
C GLN A 295 1.54 -23.07 -19.31
N ARG A 296 1.10 -22.29 -20.29
CA ARG A 296 -0.26 -22.25 -20.82
C ARG A 296 -0.20 -22.35 -22.33
N LEU A 297 -1.18 -23.00 -22.91
CA LEU A 297 -1.24 -23.30 -24.33
C LEU A 297 -2.50 -22.68 -24.92
N SER A 298 -2.35 -22.06 -26.09
CA SER A 298 -3.47 -21.68 -26.97
C SER A 298 -3.07 -21.98 -28.39
N GLY A 299 -4.05 -22.17 -29.29
CA GLY A 299 -3.77 -22.43 -30.70
C GLY A 299 -2.78 -21.43 -31.30
N PRO A 300 -3.05 -20.10 -31.23
CA PRO A 300 -2.14 -19.06 -31.78
C PRO A 300 -0.75 -19.06 -31.15
N LEU A 301 -0.63 -19.24 -29.84
CA LEU A 301 0.66 -19.31 -29.15
C LEU A 301 1.47 -20.54 -29.59
N CYS A 302 0.82 -21.71 -29.61
CA CYS A 302 1.46 -22.95 -30.06
C CYS A 302 1.87 -22.88 -31.56
N ASP A 303 1.07 -22.25 -32.41
CA ASP A 303 1.41 -22.02 -33.82
C ASP A 303 2.67 -21.16 -33.94
N ALA A 304 2.75 -20.05 -33.21
CA ALA A 304 3.89 -19.17 -33.20
C ALA A 304 5.17 -19.87 -32.67
N VAL A 305 5.05 -20.62 -31.58
CA VAL A 305 6.18 -21.30 -30.94
C VAL A 305 6.73 -22.42 -31.78
N THR A 306 5.85 -23.26 -32.35
CA THR A 306 6.24 -24.45 -33.12
C THR A 306 6.39 -24.21 -34.63
N ALA A 307 6.05 -22.98 -35.09
CA ALA A 307 5.95 -22.61 -36.51
C ALA A 307 4.96 -23.50 -37.30
N ARG A 308 3.81 -23.80 -36.68
CA ARG A 308 2.70 -24.56 -37.29
C ARG A 308 1.51 -23.66 -37.54
N THR A 309 0.46 -24.21 -38.20
CA THR A 309 -0.77 -23.45 -38.50
C THR A 309 -2.04 -24.16 -38.05
N SER A 310 -1.94 -25.23 -37.27
CA SER A 310 -3.08 -26.07 -36.89
C SER A 310 -3.03 -26.57 -35.45
N SER A 311 -2.34 -25.84 -34.57
CA SER A 311 -2.13 -26.25 -33.18
C SER A 311 -3.43 -26.35 -32.38
N GLN A 312 -4.45 -25.56 -32.72
CA GLN A 312 -5.76 -25.64 -32.08
C GLN A 312 -6.35 -27.06 -32.22
N SER A 313 -6.32 -27.62 -33.42
CA SER A 313 -6.83 -28.99 -33.68
C SER A 313 -6.00 -30.05 -32.98
N LEU A 314 -4.66 -29.84 -32.86
CA LEU A 314 -3.80 -30.77 -32.13
C LEU A 314 -4.07 -30.71 -30.62
N LEU A 315 -4.31 -29.52 -30.04
CA LEU A 315 -4.70 -29.39 -28.64
C LEU A 315 -6.02 -30.12 -28.37
N GLU A 316 -7.02 -29.97 -29.23
CA GLU A 316 -8.29 -30.70 -29.12
C GLU A 316 -8.12 -32.22 -29.30
N GLN A 317 -7.19 -32.62 -30.12
CA GLN A 317 -6.85 -34.04 -30.26
C GLN A 317 -6.18 -34.59 -29.01
N VAL A 318 -5.23 -33.87 -28.44
CA VAL A 318 -4.55 -34.20 -27.16
C VAL A 318 -5.57 -34.28 -26.03
N GLU A 319 -6.52 -33.33 -25.95
CA GLU A 319 -7.59 -33.35 -24.96
C GLU A 319 -8.49 -34.57 -25.12
N ARG A 320 -8.98 -34.83 -26.34
CA ARG A 320 -9.83 -35.99 -26.63
C ARG A 320 -9.13 -37.34 -26.38
N ALA A 321 -7.81 -37.39 -26.57
CA ALA A 321 -7.01 -38.58 -26.26
C ALA A 321 -6.74 -38.74 -24.75
N GLY A 322 -7.13 -37.78 -23.93
CA GLY A 322 -6.92 -37.82 -22.47
C GLY A 322 -5.46 -37.67 -22.05
N LEU A 323 -4.60 -37.08 -22.89
CA LEU A 323 -3.14 -36.97 -22.68
C LEU A 323 -2.76 -35.86 -21.72
N PHE A 324 -3.32 -35.89 -20.51
CA PHE A 324 -2.96 -34.98 -19.38
C PHE A 324 -3.01 -33.49 -19.73
N LEU A 325 -3.85 -33.09 -20.71
CA LEU A 325 -4.13 -31.71 -21.05
C LEU A 325 -5.39 -31.26 -20.31
N LEU A 326 -5.32 -30.09 -19.69
CA LEU A 326 -6.40 -29.52 -18.88
C LEU A 326 -6.88 -28.22 -19.54
N PRO A 327 -8.18 -28.09 -19.88
CA PRO A 327 -8.72 -26.82 -20.31
C PRO A 327 -8.75 -25.85 -19.12
N LEU A 328 -8.36 -24.58 -19.38
CA LEU A 328 -8.34 -23.50 -18.38
C LEU A 328 -9.61 -22.63 -18.46
N ASP A 329 -10.40 -22.74 -19.51
CA ASP A 329 -11.63 -22.01 -19.73
C ASP A 329 -12.74 -22.90 -20.34
N GLU A 330 -13.98 -22.44 -20.26
CA GLU A 330 -15.14 -23.16 -20.79
C GLU A 330 -15.23 -23.13 -22.33
N VAL A 331 -14.59 -22.14 -22.96
CA VAL A 331 -14.60 -21.92 -24.41
C VAL A 331 -13.44 -22.65 -25.12
N ARG A 332 -12.61 -23.34 -24.35
CA ARG A 332 -11.44 -24.07 -24.86
C ARG A 332 -10.50 -23.18 -25.69
N GLY A 333 -10.25 -22.00 -25.17
CA GLY A 333 -9.26 -21.09 -25.72
C GLY A 333 -7.87 -21.34 -25.17
N TRP A 334 -7.80 -21.82 -23.92
CA TRP A 334 -6.56 -22.06 -23.21
C TRP A 334 -6.52 -23.41 -22.53
N TRP A 335 -5.31 -24.00 -22.49
CA TRP A 335 -5.01 -25.28 -21.84
C TRP A 335 -3.73 -25.21 -21.05
N ARG A 336 -3.51 -26.17 -20.17
CA ARG A 336 -2.21 -26.46 -19.56
C ARG A 336 -1.98 -27.99 -19.53
N TYR A 337 -0.73 -28.40 -19.58
CA TYR A 337 -0.40 -29.77 -19.26
C TYR A 337 -0.53 -30.01 -17.75
N HIS A 338 -0.91 -31.27 -17.39
CA HIS A 338 -0.71 -31.71 -16.01
C HIS A 338 0.77 -31.70 -15.70
N GLN A 339 1.14 -31.18 -14.51
CA GLN A 339 2.52 -30.84 -14.21
C GLN A 339 3.50 -32.02 -14.37
N LEU A 340 3.17 -33.21 -13.87
CA LEU A 340 4.04 -34.40 -14.02
C LEU A 340 4.32 -34.73 -15.48
N PHE A 341 3.33 -34.54 -16.34
CA PHE A 341 3.49 -34.75 -17.78
C PHE A 341 4.32 -33.63 -18.42
N ALA A 342 4.08 -32.40 -18.05
CA ALA A 342 4.90 -31.27 -18.49
C ALA A 342 6.37 -31.43 -18.11
N ASP A 343 6.65 -31.85 -16.87
CA ASP A 343 8.02 -32.06 -16.38
C ASP A 343 8.73 -33.18 -17.16
N LEU A 344 8.03 -34.28 -17.46
CA LEU A 344 8.54 -35.34 -18.33
C LEU A 344 8.87 -34.82 -19.74
N LEU A 345 7.92 -34.11 -20.36
CA LEU A 345 8.10 -33.58 -21.73
C LEU A 345 9.28 -32.61 -21.78
N ARG A 346 9.44 -31.74 -20.76
CA ARG A 346 10.59 -30.81 -20.64
C ARG A 346 11.91 -31.58 -20.51
N ALA A 347 11.98 -32.56 -19.63
CA ALA A 347 13.18 -33.38 -19.44
C ALA A 347 13.59 -34.13 -20.76
N ARG A 348 12.63 -34.52 -21.58
CA ARG A 348 12.90 -35.08 -22.90
C ARG A 348 13.34 -34.04 -23.93
N LEU A 349 12.74 -32.82 -23.88
CA LEU A 349 13.13 -31.73 -24.76
C LEU A 349 14.54 -31.22 -24.44
N GLU A 350 14.98 -31.22 -23.17
CA GLU A 350 16.34 -30.87 -22.74
C GLU A 350 17.43 -31.71 -23.41
N GLN A 351 17.10 -32.93 -23.86
CA GLN A 351 18.01 -33.75 -24.66
C GLN A 351 18.22 -33.16 -26.07
N GLN A 352 17.47 -32.12 -26.45
CA GLN A 352 17.54 -31.39 -27.71
C GLN A 352 17.76 -29.88 -27.47
N PRO A 353 18.91 -29.47 -26.90
CA PRO A 353 19.07 -28.08 -26.38
C PRO A 353 18.92 -27.01 -27.45
N GLY A 354 19.38 -27.24 -28.67
CA GLY A 354 19.20 -26.31 -29.77
C GLY A 354 17.73 -26.05 -30.14
N ARG A 355 16.89 -27.09 -30.03
CA ARG A 355 15.45 -26.96 -30.28
C ARG A 355 14.76 -26.22 -29.17
N ALA A 356 15.07 -26.51 -27.91
CA ALA A 356 14.51 -25.82 -26.76
C ALA A 356 14.78 -24.31 -26.82
N VAL A 357 16.01 -23.91 -27.13
CA VAL A 357 16.39 -22.49 -27.29
C VAL A 357 15.54 -21.79 -28.34
N GLN A 358 15.35 -22.44 -29.51
CA GLN A 358 14.53 -21.84 -30.58
C GLN A 358 13.06 -21.67 -30.16
N LEU A 359 12.49 -22.64 -29.46
CA LEU A 359 11.10 -22.61 -28.97
C LEU A 359 10.92 -21.47 -27.94
N HIS A 360 11.85 -21.34 -27.00
CA HIS A 360 11.85 -20.24 -26.04
C HIS A 360 11.99 -18.88 -26.72
N ARG A 361 12.84 -18.74 -27.76
CA ARG A 361 12.96 -17.49 -28.53
C ARG A 361 11.65 -17.12 -29.22
N ASN A 362 10.98 -18.08 -29.85
CA ASN A 362 9.70 -17.88 -30.51
C ASN A 362 8.62 -17.48 -29.49
N ALA A 363 8.60 -18.15 -28.34
CA ALA A 363 7.69 -17.82 -27.24
C ALA A 363 7.92 -16.40 -26.70
N ALA A 364 9.19 -16.02 -26.47
CA ALA A 364 9.54 -14.67 -26.02
C ALA A 364 9.04 -13.58 -26.99
N ALA A 365 9.18 -13.81 -28.30
CA ALA A 365 8.70 -12.89 -29.32
C ALA A 365 7.17 -12.75 -29.29
N TRP A 366 6.45 -13.88 -29.25
CA TRP A 366 4.99 -13.87 -29.21
C TRP A 366 4.45 -13.18 -27.95
N TYR A 367 5.00 -13.49 -26.78
CA TYR A 367 4.60 -12.88 -25.52
C TYR A 367 4.90 -11.37 -25.47
N ALA A 368 6.02 -10.94 -26.07
CA ALA A 368 6.36 -9.51 -26.18
C ALA A 368 5.36 -8.75 -27.08
N GLU A 369 4.94 -9.34 -28.22
CA GLU A 369 3.93 -8.77 -29.12
C GLU A 369 2.54 -8.67 -28.45
N HIS A 370 2.25 -9.57 -27.47
CA HIS A 370 0.98 -9.60 -26.76
C HIS A 370 1.02 -8.92 -25.38
N GLU A 371 2.04 -8.08 -25.12
CA GLU A 371 2.21 -7.28 -23.88
C GLU A 371 2.30 -8.12 -22.58
N LEU A 372 2.71 -9.39 -22.68
CA LEU A 372 2.90 -10.33 -21.56
C LEU A 372 4.37 -10.34 -21.13
N ALA A 373 4.83 -9.24 -20.51
CA ALA A 373 6.23 -8.97 -20.22
C ALA A 373 6.90 -10.03 -19.34
N ASP A 374 6.22 -10.56 -18.32
CA ASP A 374 6.79 -11.59 -17.42
C ASP A 374 7.16 -12.87 -18.17
N ASP A 375 6.23 -13.35 -18.99
CA ASP A 375 6.45 -14.57 -19.78
C ASP A 375 7.52 -14.30 -20.85
N ALA A 376 7.47 -13.14 -21.53
CA ALA A 376 8.46 -12.75 -22.54
C ALA A 376 9.87 -12.72 -21.97
N ILE A 377 10.07 -12.08 -20.81
CA ILE A 377 11.38 -12.00 -20.14
C ILE A 377 11.83 -13.37 -19.69
N GLY A 378 10.95 -14.18 -19.06
CA GLY A 378 11.26 -15.54 -18.63
C GLY A 378 11.73 -16.43 -19.79
N HIS A 379 11.03 -16.37 -20.92
CA HIS A 379 11.40 -17.12 -22.11
C HIS A 379 12.66 -16.58 -22.80
N ALA A 380 12.91 -15.26 -22.81
CA ALA A 380 14.15 -14.69 -23.32
C ALA A 380 15.37 -15.15 -22.49
N VAL A 381 15.25 -15.20 -21.16
CA VAL A 381 16.28 -15.72 -20.27
C VAL A 381 16.52 -17.22 -20.52
N ALA A 382 15.46 -18.02 -20.63
CA ALA A 382 15.57 -19.44 -20.91
C ALA A 382 16.18 -19.74 -22.29
N ALA A 383 16.00 -18.82 -23.25
CA ALA A 383 16.65 -18.89 -24.57
C ALA A 383 18.12 -18.44 -24.54
N GLY A 384 18.63 -17.91 -23.44
CA GLY A 384 19.97 -17.29 -23.36
C GLY A 384 20.05 -15.92 -24.02
N GLU A 385 18.92 -15.34 -24.45
CA GLU A 385 18.83 -14.03 -25.12
C GLU A 385 18.82 -12.88 -24.08
N MET A 386 19.91 -12.76 -23.32
CA MET A 386 20.00 -11.82 -22.20
C MET A 386 19.85 -10.35 -22.64
N THR A 387 20.29 -10.01 -23.85
CA THR A 387 20.12 -8.66 -24.44
C THR A 387 18.65 -8.35 -24.71
N LEU A 388 17.88 -9.34 -25.17
CA LEU A 388 16.43 -9.22 -25.36
C LEU A 388 15.71 -9.06 -24.00
N ALA A 389 16.07 -9.91 -23.04
CA ALA A 389 15.51 -9.82 -21.69
C ALA A 389 15.77 -8.43 -21.07
N ALA A 390 17.01 -7.91 -21.20
CA ALA A 390 17.38 -6.58 -20.74
C ALA A 390 16.53 -5.47 -21.38
N ARG A 391 16.33 -5.53 -22.71
CA ARG A 391 15.48 -4.58 -23.43
C ARG A 391 14.02 -4.65 -22.97
N LEU A 392 13.45 -5.87 -22.82
CA LEU A 392 12.09 -6.02 -22.34
C LEU A 392 11.89 -5.47 -20.93
N ILE A 393 12.90 -5.62 -20.06
CA ILE A 393 12.88 -5.03 -18.72
C ILE A 393 12.89 -3.50 -18.81
N GLU A 394 13.77 -2.92 -19.63
CA GLU A 394 13.84 -1.46 -19.84
C GLU A 394 12.52 -0.89 -20.37
N GLU A 395 11.86 -1.57 -21.29
CA GLU A 395 10.60 -1.16 -21.91
C GLU A 395 9.42 -1.21 -20.93
N ASN A 396 9.45 -2.13 -19.96
CA ASN A 396 8.31 -2.39 -19.07
C ASN A 396 8.54 -1.89 -17.62
N PHE A 397 9.75 -1.36 -17.31
CA PHE A 397 10.09 -0.93 -15.97
C PHE A 397 9.13 0.13 -15.43
N ASP A 398 8.94 1.24 -16.16
CA ASP A 398 8.15 2.37 -15.66
C ASP A 398 6.70 2.00 -15.45
N GLU A 399 6.12 1.22 -16.33
CA GLU A 399 4.74 0.74 -16.20
C GLU A 399 4.58 -0.11 -14.92
N ARG A 400 5.46 -1.09 -14.72
CA ARG A 400 5.40 -1.99 -13.56
C ARG A 400 5.73 -1.26 -12.26
N PHE A 401 6.73 -0.39 -12.29
CA PHE A 401 7.18 0.32 -11.10
C PHE A 401 6.26 1.48 -10.71
N TYR A 402 5.98 2.40 -11.66
CA TYR A 402 5.25 3.64 -11.36
C TYR A 402 3.74 3.52 -11.50
N LEU A 403 3.22 2.71 -12.44
CA LEU A 403 1.78 2.58 -12.64
C LEU A 403 1.15 1.44 -11.85
N HIS A 404 1.89 0.33 -11.67
CA HIS A 404 1.35 -0.85 -10.98
C HIS A 404 1.94 -1.08 -9.58
N GLY A 405 3.02 -0.40 -9.19
CA GLY A 405 3.67 -0.58 -7.89
C GLY A 405 4.29 -1.98 -7.68
N GLU A 406 4.59 -2.71 -8.76
CA GLU A 406 5.11 -4.09 -8.73
C GLU A 406 6.64 -4.11 -8.50
N VAL A 407 7.09 -3.54 -7.39
CA VAL A 407 8.51 -3.40 -7.05
C VAL A 407 9.21 -4.77 -6.98
N SER A 408 8.55 -5.76 -6.40
CA SER A 408 9.10 -7.13 -6.27
C SER A 408 9.29 -7.79 -7.63
N THR A 409 8.38 -7.58 -8.57
CA THR A 409 8.49 -8.08 -9.95
C THR A 409 9.71 -7.48 -10.63
N VAL A 410 9.90 -6.16 -10.52
CA VAL A 410 11.05 -5.46 -11.11
C VAL A 410 12.37 -5.95 -10.51
N ARG A 411 12.44 -6.13 -9.18
CA ARG A 411 13.62 -6.71 -8.51
C ARG A 411 13.97 -8.09 -9.05
N ARG A 412 12.96 -8.95 -9.18
CA ARG A 412 13.12 -10.29 -9.73
C ARG A 412 13.63 -10.25 -11.15
N TRP A 413 13.08 -9.39 -12.00
CA TRP A 413 13.56 -9.24 -13.39
C TRP A 413 15.02 -8.83 -13.48
N LEU A 414 15.42 -7.82 -12.69
CA LEU A 414 16.80 -7.36 -12.65
C LEU A 414 17.77 -8.43 -12.13
N ALA A 415 17.32 -9.27 -11.19
CA ALA A 415 18.11 -10.37 -10.65
C ALA A 415 18.31 -11.53 -11.67
N LEU A 416 17.51 -11.62 -12.72
CA LEU A 416 17.68 -12.61 -13.80
C LEU A 416 18.84 -12.24 -14.75
N LEU A 417 19.28 -10.99 -14.76
CA LEU A 417 20.31 -10.53 -15.67
C LEU A 417 21.73 -10.73 -15.10
N PRO A 418 22.71 -11.10 -15.94
CA PRO A 418 24.10 -11.12 -15.54
C PRO A 418 24.55 -9.73 -15.04
N PRO A 419 25.36 -9.66 -13.95
CA PRO A 419 25.79 -8.39 -13.35
C PRO A 419 26.53 -7.46 -14.35
N GLU A 420 27.30 -8.03 -15.26
CA GLU A 420 28.05 -7.30 -16.28
C GLU A 420 27.11 -6.59 -17.26
N LEU A 421 26.05 -7.27 -17.68
CA LEU A 421 25.04 -6.70 -18.58
C LEU A 421 24.22 -5.63 -17.86
N ALA A 422 23.78 -5.91 -16.64
CA ALA A 422 23.03 -4.95 -15.83
C ALA A 422 23.89 -3.72 -15.47
N GLY A 423 25.21 -3.88 -15.32
CA GLY A 423 26.17 -2.81 -15.04
C GLY A 423 26.63 -1.99 -16.25
N SER A 424 26.35 -2.43 -17.48
CA SER A 424 26.76 -1.74 -18.71
C SER A 424 25.65 -0.94 -19.40
N ARG A 425 24.39 -1.12 -19.00
CA ARG A 425 23.23 -0.48 -19.63
C ARG A 425 22.67 0.65 -18.77
N ALA A 426 22.72 1.88 -19.27
CA ALA A 426 22.33 3.09 -18.54
C ALA A 426 20.91 3.01 -17.93
N ARG A 427 19.94 2.47 -18.67
CA ARG A 427 18.55 2.34 -18.22
C ARG A 427 18.40 1.34 -17.06
N LEU A 428 19.11 0.22 -17.11
CA LEU A 428 19.11 -0.75 -16.02
C LEU A 428 19.80 -0.21 -14.76
N LEU A 429 20.88 0.60 -14.94
CA LEU A 429 21.53 1.30 -13.84
C LEU A 429 20.60 2.32 -13.19
N LEU A 430 19.79 3.06 -13.97
CA LEU A 430 18.74 3.95 -13.45
C LEU A 430 17.66 3.19 -12.68
N ALA A 431 17.21 2.06 -13.22
CA ALA A 431 16.24 1.21 -12.53
C ALA A 431 16.78 0.73 -11.17
N ARG A 432 18.04 0.30 -11.11
CA ARG A 432 18.73 -0.09 -9.88
C ARG A 432 18.91 1.08 -8.92
N ALA A 433 19.31 2.26 -9.42
CA ALA A 433 19.45 3.47 -8.61
C ALA A 433 18.12 3.85 -7.96
N ARG A 434 17.01 3.73 -8.71
CA ARG A 434 15.66 3.97 -8.15
C ARG A 434 15.30 2.99 -7.05
N LEU A 435 15.62 1.71 -7.21
CA LEU A 435 15.42 0.70 -6.16
C LEU A 435 16.30 0.96 -4.93
N ALA A 436 17.57 1.32 -5.12
CA ALA A 436 18.48 1.66 -4.02
C ALA A 436 17.96 2.87 -3.21
N LEU A 437 17.35 3.87 -3.85
CA LEU A 437 16.72 5.01 -3.18
C LEU A 437 15.50 4.60 -2.34
N LEU A 438 14.71 3.64 -2.81
CA LEU A 438 13.61 3.07 -2.03
C LEU A 438 14.11 2.32 -0.79
N ASP A 439 15.26 1.66 -0.89
CA ASP A 439 15.88 0.90 0.19
C ASP A 439 16.66 1.78 1.18
N GLY A 440 16.65 3.11 0.98
CA GLY A 440 17.39 4.05 1.83
C GLY A 440 18.90 4.00 1.64
N GLY A 441 19.37 3.59 0.44
CA GLY A 441 20.80 3.54 0.05
C GLY A 441 21.24 4.69 -0.85
N PRO A 442 21.28 5.97 -0.40
CA PRO A 442 21.60 7.10 -1.27
C PRO A 442 23.03 7.07 -1.84
N ALA A 443 24.00 6.50 -1.12
CA ALA A 443 25.37 6.37 -1.60
C ALA A 443 25.50 5.33 -2.74
N GLU A 444 24.77 4.22 -2.65
CA GLU A 444 24.70 3.22 -3.72
C GLU A 444 24.03 3.81 -4.95
N ALA A 445 22.93 4.52 -4.77
CA ALA A 445 22.20 5.19 -5.84
C ALA A 445 23.10 6.17 -6.59
N GLU A 446 23.89 7.00 -5.88
CA GLU A 446 24.82 7.95 -6.48
C GLU A 446 25.88 7.25 -7.35
N GLY A 447 26.49 6.18 -6.85
CA GLY A 447 27.42 5.37 -7.62
C GLY A 447 26.81 4.77 -8.89
N LEU A 448 25.56 4.32 -8.82
CA LEU A 448 24.82 3.80 -9.97
C LEU A 448 24.48 4.92 -11.00
N LEU A 449 24.16 6.12 -10.54
CA LEU A 449 23.92 7.28 -11.42
C LEU A 449 25.18 7.70 -12.17
N ASP A 450 26.34 7.69 -11.49
CA ASP A 450 27.62 7.98 -12.14
C ASP A 450 27.98 6.94 -13.20
N LEU A 451 27.65 5.68 -12.97
CA LEU A 451 27.80 4.64 -13.97
C LEU A 451 26.83 4.83 -15.13
N ALA A 452 25.57 5.17 -14.86
CA ALA A 452 24.57 5.41 -15.89
C ALA A 452 24.94 6.59 -16.80
N GLU A 453 25.46 7.66 -16.24
CA GLU A 453 25.92 8.84 -17.00
C GLU A 453 27.09 8.49 -17.93
N ARG A 454 28.06 7.71 -17.46
CA ARG A 454 29.18 7.21 -18.26
C ARG A 454 28.77 6.27 -19.39
N ALA A 455 27.73 5.45 -19.16
CA ALA A 455 27.20 4.48 -20.11
C ALA A 455 26.24 5.11 -21.16
N SER A 456 25.87 6.38 -21.00
CA SER A 456 24.80 7.05 -21.75
C SER A 456 25.15 7.45 -23.21
N PRO A 457 26.39 7.74 -23.62
CA PRO A 457 26.66 8.39 -24.94
C PRO A 457 26.08 7.65 -26.15
N ASP A 458 25.98 6.31 -26.09
CA ASP A 458 25.52 5.49 -27.23
C ASP A 458 24.10 4.88 -27.00
N ALA A 459 23.56 4.98 -25.78
CA ALA A 459 22.34 4.28 -25.39
C ALA A 459 21.05 4.93 -25.92
N ASP A 460 21.07 6.26 -26.10
CA ASP A 460 19.90 7.04 -26.51
C ASP A 460 19.63 6.99 -28.04
N GLN A 461 20.65 6.70 -28.86
CA GLN A 461 20.49 6.74 -30.31
C GLN A 461 19.79 5.50 -30.89
N ARG A 462 19.67 4.42 -30.14
CA ARG A 462 19.17 3.11 -30.62
C ARG A 462 17.87 2.64 -29.96
N PHE A 463 17.29 3.43 -29.05
CA PHE A 463 16.07 3.04 -28.36
C PHE A 463 14.87 3.76 -28.97
N GLU A 464 14.12 3.07 -29.80
CA GLU A 464 12.78 3.49 -30.22
C GLU A 464 11.77 2.80 -29.30
N PRO A 465 11.08 3.55 -28.42
CA PRO A 465 10.02 2.95 -27.61
C PRO A 465 8.90 2.48 -28.51
N SER A 466 8.33 1.32 -28.19
CA SER A 466 7.15 0.78 -28.88
C SER A 466 6.03 1.82 -28.88
N ALA A 467 5.27 1.90 -29.98
CA ALA A 467 4.22 2.90 -30.16
C ALA A 467 3.25 2.94 -28.96
N GLY A 468 3.13 4.10 -28.30
CA GLY A 468 2.31 4.33 -27.11
C GLY A 468 3.07 4.40 -25.78
N ARG A 469 4.39 4.14 -25.72
CA ARG A 469 5.21 4.18 -24.50
C ARG A 469 6.14 5.42 -24.41
N ALA A 470 5.82 6.47 -25.11
CA ALA A 470 6.62 7.71 -25.13
C ALA A 470 6.72 8.46 -23.78
N SER A 471 5.95 8.03 -22.76
CA SER A 471 5.91 8.67 -21.43
C SER A 471 6.90 8.09 -20.41
N SER A 472 7.78 7.16 -20.80
CA SER A 472 8.71 6.51 -19.87
C SER A 472 9.81 7.46 -19.42
N LEU A 473 10.07 7.51 -18.11
CA LEU A 473 11.16 8.26 -17.49
C LEU A 473 12.55 7.72 -17.90
N LEU A 474 12.64 6.42 -18.19
CA LEU A 474 13.89 5.78 -18.62
C LEU A 474 14.24 6.06 -20.09
N VAL A 475 13.32 6.61 -20.89
CA VAL A 475 13.60 6.92 -22.30
C VAL A 475 14.65 8.00 -22.44
N ASN A 476 14.59 9.03 -21.60
CA ASN A 476 15.52 10.14 -21.58
C ASN A 476 16.53 9.97 -20.45
N VAL A 477 17.60 9.19 -20.70
CA VAL A 477 18.61 8.86 -19.68
C VAL A 477 19.25 10.11 -19.06
N PRO A 478 19.71 11.14 -19.80
CA PRO A 478 20.28 12.33 -19.19
C PRO A 478 19.30 13.07 -18.26
N ALA A 479 18.04 13.16 -18.64
CA ALA A 479 17.01 13.78 -17.79
C ALA A 479 16.74 12.94 -16.53
N ALA A 480 16.63 11.63 -16.67
CA ALA A 480 16.40 10.71 -15.55
C ALA A 480 17.56 10.72 -14.55
N VAL A 481 18.82 10.70 -15.01
CA VAL A 481 20.02 10.88 -14.16
C VAL A 481 19.92 12.18 -13.38
N THR A 482 19.65 13.29 -14.09
CA THR A 482 19.56 14.61 -13.47
C THR A 482 18.46 14.67 -12.41
N LEU A 483 17.28 14.12 -12.71
CA LEU A 483 16.16 14.07 -11.75
C LEU A 483 16.47 13.24 -10.50
N LEU A 484 17.10 12.09 -10.66
CA LEU A 484 17.47 11.28 -9.50
C LEU A 484 18.58 11.94 -8.66
N ARG A 485 19.47 12.72 -9.28
CA ARG A 485 20.43 13.57 -8.56
C ARG A 485 19.76 14.74 -7.84
N VAL A 486 18.73 15.36 -8.45
CA VAL A 486 17.88 16.35 -7.76
C VAL A 486 17.24 15.73 -6.53
N TYR A 487 16.66 14.54 -6.64
CA TYR A 487 16.06 13.83 -5.50
C TYR A 487 17.08 13.48 -4.41
N LEU A 488 18.31 13.10 -4.77
CA LEU A 488 19.41 12.88 -3.83
C LEU A 488 19.82 14.17 -3.11
N ALA A 489 19.90 15.29 -3.83
CA ALA A 489 20.20 16.59 -3.24
C ALA A 489 19.11 17.02 -2.27
N GLU A 490 17.84 16.79 -2.64
CA GLU A 490 16.68 16.99 -1.75
C GLU A 490 16.80 16.18 -0.47
N LEU A 491 17.05 14.86 -0.56
CA LEU A 491 17.22 13.99 0.61
C LEU A 491 18.35 14.47 1.53
N ARG A 492 19.37 15.13 0.99
CA ARG A 492 20.46 15.74 1.75
C ARG A 492 20.16 17.15 2.25
N GLY A 493 19.03 17.73 1.85
CA GLY A 493 18.68 19.12 2.15
C GLY A 493 19.51 20.16 1.41
N ASP A 494 20.16 19.75 0.31
CA ASP A 494 20.99 20.62 -0.54
C ASP A 494 20.15 21.35 -1.60
N ALA A 495 19.54 22.45 -1.18
CA ALA A 495 18.70 23.27 -2.04
C ALA A 495 19.48 23.96 -3.17
N GLU A 496 20.76 24.26 -3.00
CA GLU A 496 21.58 24.92 -4.02
C GLU A 496 21.84 23.95 -5.19
N THR A 497 22.30 22.74 -4.89
CA THR A 497 22.47 21.68 -5.90
C THR A 497 21.15 21.34 -6.59
N THR A 498 20.03 21.29 -5.87
CA THR A 498 18.69 21.04 -6.45
C THR A 498 18.38 22.09 -7.52
N VAL A 499 18.58 23.37 -7.19
CA VAL A 499 18.32 24.48 -8.13
C VAL A 499 19.25 24.47 -9.33
N ASP A 500 20.51 24.15 -9.14
CA ASP A 500 21.50 24.15 -10.23
C ASP A 500 21.27 22.99 -11.23
N LEU A 501 20.70 21.88 -10.76
CA LEU A 501 20.40 20.73 -11.61
C LEU A 501 19.09 20.86 -12.39
N VAL A 502 18.11 21.60 -11.89
CA VAL A 502 16.80 21.76 -12.55
C VAL A 502 16.91 22.36 -13.96
N PRO A 503 17.65 23.44 -14.21
CA PRO A 503 17.84 23.97 -15.57
C PRO A 503 18.48 22.95 -16.52
N ARG A 504 19.39 22.11 -16.01
CA ARG A 504 20.01 21.03 -16.79
C ARG A 504 19.00 19.96 -17.18
N ALA A 505 18.11 19.56 -16.25
CA ALA A 505 17.02 18.64 -16.55
C ALA A 505 16.05 19.22 -17.60
N MET A 506 15.73 20.51 -17.50
CA MET A 506 14.91 21.21 -18.48
C MET A 506 15.54 21.26 -19.87
N ALA A 507 16.86 21.50 -19.95
CA ALA A 507 17.58 21.62 -21.19
C ALA A 507 17.65 20.32 -22.01
N VAL A 508 17.58 19.16 -21.34
CA VAL A 508 17.64 17.85 -22.01
C VAL A 508 16.26 17.21 -22.23
N ARG A 509 15.18 17.88 -21.81
CA ARG A 509 13.81 17.42 -22.05
C ARG A 509 13.45 17.51 -23.53
N ARG A 510 12.79 16.47 -24.06
CA ARG A 510 12.30 16.43 -25.45
C ARG A 510 10.85 16.89 -25.55
N GLU A 511 10.45 17.32 -26.75
CA GLU A 511 9.07 17.69 -27.03
C GLU A 511 8.17 16.43 -26.90
N GLY A 512 7.00 16.56 -26.21
CA GLY A 512 6.10 15.45 -25.96
C GLY A 512 6.28 14.74 -24.59
N GLU A 513 7.36 14.99 -23.84
CA GLU A 513 7.61 14.41 -22.49
C GLU A 513 6.85 15.21 -21.41
N ALA A 514 5.52 15.18 -21.42
CA ALA A 514 4.68 16.00 -20.54
C ALA A 514 4.85 15.62 -19.05
N MET A 515 4.86 14.32 -18.72
CA MET A 515 5.05 13.83 -17.35
C MET A 515 6.42 14.25 -16.79
N LEU A 516 7.48 14.10 -17.58
CA LEU A 516 8.82 14.54 -17.20
C LEU A 516 8.84 16.06 -16.95
N GLY A 517 8.16 16.86 -17.79
CA GLY A 517 8.01 18.30 -17.60
C GLY A 517 7.32 18.66 -16.28
N THR A 518 6.29 17.92 -15.87
CA THR A 518 5.57 18.11 -14.60
C THR A 518 6.48 17.80 -13.41
N ILE A 519 7.24 16.71 -13.46
CA ILE A 519 8.16 16.31 -12.38
C ILE A 519 9.31 17.34 -12.25
N ILE A 520 9.90 17.78 -13.36
CA ILE A 520 10.94 18.83 -13.36
C ILE A 520 10.36 20.13 -12.78
N GLY A 521 9.15 20.53 -13.18
CA GLY A 521 8.46 21.71 -12.65
C GLY A 521 8.20 21.62 -11.15
N TRP A 522 7.87 20.43 -10.64
CA TRP A 522 7.70 20.20 -9.21
C TRP A 522 9.02 20.40 -8.44
N TYR A 523 10.11 19.80 -8.89
CA TYR A 523 11.43 20.01 -8.27
C TYR A 523 11.88 21.47 -8.37
N ALA A 524 11.63 22.13 -9.50
CA ALA A 524 11.91 23.55 -9.66
C ALA A 524 11.19 24.41 -8.63
N GLY A 525 9.89 24.16 -8.47
CA GLY A 525 9.06 24.88 -7.50
C GLY A 525 9.50 24.63 -6.06
N MET A 526 9.84 23.38 -5.73
CA MET A 526 10.35 23.03 -4.40
C MET A 526 11.69 23.70 -4.12
N ALA A 527 12.60 23.72 -5.09
CA ALA A 527 13.89 24.40 -4.95
C ALA A 527 13.74 25.90 -4.68
N GLU A 528 12.82 26.57 -5.40
CA GLU A 528 12.56 27.99 -5.16
C GLU A 528 11.88 28.23 -3.79
N TRP A 529 11.03 27.31 -3.34
CA TRP A 529 10.47 27.36 -1.98
C TRP A 529 11.59 27.23 -0.93
N LEU A 530 12.49 26.27 -1.07
CA LEU A 530 13.64 26.08 -0.15
C LEU A 530 14.60 27.29 -0.14
N ARG A 531 14.68 28.04 -1.23
CA ARG A 531 15.44 29.30 -1.31
C ARG A 531 14.75 30.48 -0.62
N GLY A 532 13.53 30.31 -0.12
CA GLY A 532 12.74 31.37 0.46
C GLY A 532 12.06 32.28 -0.58
N ARG A 533 11.82 31.78 -1.79
CA ARG A 533 11.09 32.48 -2.87
C ARG A 533 9.71 31.83 -3.13
N PRO A 534 8.78 31.93 -2.18
CA PRO A 534 7.53 31.19 -2.27
C PRO A 534 6.61 31.64 -3.41
N ALA A 535 6.69 32.91 -3.85
CA ALA A 535 5.92 33.39 -4.98
C ALA A 535 6.36 32.76 -6.30
N GLU A 536 7.66 32.56 -6.50
CA GLU A 536 8.21 31.89 -7.68
C GLU A 536 7.90 30.40 -7.64
N ALA A 537 7.99 29.77 -6.47
CA ALA A 537 7.56 28.39 -6.25
C ALA A 537 6.09 28.19 -6.64
N GLU A 538 5.20 29.07 -6.19
CA GLU A 538 3.77 29.02 -6.55
C GLU A 538 3.56 29.15 -8.07
N ARG A 539 4.28 30.07 -8.73
CA ARG A 539 4.20 30.27 -10.18
C ARG A 539 4.58 28.99 -10.95
N LEU A 540 5.57 28.26 -10.48
CA LEU A 540 6.07 27.02 -11.11
C LEU A 540 5.14 25.83 -10.87
N LEU A 541 4.54 25.75 -9.67
CA LEU A 541 3.75 24.59 -9.23
C LEU A 541 2.27 24.68 -9.63
N SER A 542 1.67 25.88 -9.69
CA SER A 542 0.26 26.07 -9.94
C SER A 542 -0.26 25.44 -11.25
N PRO A 543 0.47 25.44 -12.39
CA PRO A 543 -0.03 24.82 -13.62
C PRO A 543 -0.25 23.33 -13.51
N ALA A 544 0.49 22.63 -12.63
CA ALA A 544 0.43 21.18 -12.50
C ALA A 544 -0.81 20.69 -11.72
N VAL A 545 -1.41 21.52 -10.87
CA VAL A 545 -2.62 21.16 -10.07
C VAL A 545 -3.88 21.10 -10.91
N GLY A 546 -3.88 21.73 -12.09
CA GLY A 546 -5.08 21.87 -12.95
C GLY A 546 -5.13 20.92 -14.16
N GLN A 547 -4.07 20.17 -14.43
CA GLN A 547 -4.01 19.33 -15.62
C GLN A 547 -4.71 17.99 -15.39
N ARG A 548 -5.77 17.73 -16.15
CA ARG A 548 -6.45 16.43 -16.18
C ARG A 548 -5.79 15.55 -17.24
N SER A 549 -5.19 14.46 -16.87
CA SER A 549 -4.79 13.41 -17.79
C SER A 549 -5.31 12.01 -17.39
N ALA A 550 -5.44 11.15 -18.38
CA ALA A 550 -6.29 9.96 -18.32
C ALA A 550 -5.66 8.74 -17.61
N ALA A 551 -4.42 8.80 -17.15
CA ALA A 551 -3.75 7.63 -16.55
C ALA A 551 -2.74 8.05 -15.45
N GLY A 552 -3.11 7.88 -14.17
CA GLY A 552 -2.17 7.90 -13.04
C GLY A 552 -1.85 9.27 -12.42
N GLU A 553 -2.49 10.36 -12.82
CA GLU A 553 -2.10 11.73 -12.45
C GLU A 553 -2.59 12.22 -11.09
N GLY A 554 -3.51 11.54 -10.43
CA GLY A 554 -3.93 11.89 -9.08
C GLY A 554 -2.76 11.88 -8.08
N PHE A 555 -1.76 11.07 -8.34
CA PHE A 555 -0.56 10.95 -7.52
C PHE A 555 0.38 12.17 -7.62
N LEU A 556 0.70 12.62 -8.85
CA LEU A 556 1.50 13.83 -9.07
C LEU A 556 0.78 15.07 -8.54
N ALA A 557 -0.53 15.17 -8.72
CA ALA A 557 -1.34 16.27 -8.18
C ALA A 557 -1.24 16.35 -6.65
N ALA A 558 -1.20 15.21 -5.94
CA ALA A 558 -1.02 15.18 -4.49
C ALA A 558 0.35 15.71 -4.05
N TRP A 559 1.42 15.35 -4.74
CA TRP A 559 2.77 15.83 -4.45
C TRP A 559 2.92 17.32 -4.68
N VAL A 560 2.46 17.78 -5.83
CA VAL A 560 2.46 19.21 -6.17
C VAL A 560 1.60 20.00 -5.18
N CYS A 561 0.42 19.50 -4.81
CA CYS A 561 -0.48 20.13 -3.84
C CYS A 561 0.23 20.40 -2.50
N HIS A 562 0.95 19.42 -1.95
CA HIS A 562 1.62 19.58 -0.66
C HIS A 562 2.63 20.73 -0.69
N VAL A 563 3.57 20.72 -1.65
CA VAL A 563 4.63 21.74 -1.75
C VAL A 563 4.05 23.12 -2.11
N LEU A 564 3.04 23.16 -2.99
CA LEU A 564 2.36 24.41 -3.33
C LEU A 564 1.67 25.04 -2.10
N CYS A 565 1.00 24.23 -1.29
CA CYS A 565 0.39 24.71 -0.05
C CYS A 565 1.43 25.24 0.94
N GLN A 566 2.61 24.60 1.03
CA GLN A 566 3.71 25.12 1.88
C GLN A 566 4.20 26.48 1.37
N ALA A 567 4.35 26.65 0.07
CA ALA A 567 4.73 27.93 -0.54
C ALA A 567 3.66 29.02 -0.30
N GLN A 568 2.38 28.67 -0.37
CA GLN A 568 1.27 29.59 -0.09
C GLN A 568 1.20 29.99 1.40
N ARG A 569 1.48 29.04 2.33
CA ARG A 569 1.61 29.34 3.76
C ARG A 569 2.77 30.27 4.04
N ALA A 570 3.92 30.04 3.43
CA ALA A 570 5.05 30.95 3.54
C ALA A 570 4.69 32.39 3.13
N GLN A 571 3.84 32.57 2.12
CA GLN A 571 3.27 33.87 1.74
C GLN A 571 2.16 34.40 2.65
N GLY A 572 1.78 33.63 3.68
CA GLY A 572 0.67 33.98 4.58
C GLY A 572 -0.72 33.87 3.94
N ARG A 573 -0.89 33.12 2.87
CA ARG A 573 -2.12 33.01 2.05
C ARG A 573 -2.90 31.73 2.37
N LEU A 574 -3.48 31.66 3.57
CA LEU A 574 -4.24 30.49 4.03
C LEU A 574 -5.47 30.21 3.14
N ASP A 575 -6.14 31.22 2.59
CA ASP A 575 -7.27 31.03 1.68
C ASP A 575 -6.85 30.34 0.36
N ALA A 576 -5.63 30.63 -0.13
CA ALA A 576 -5.08 29.96 -1.30
C ALA A 576 -4.79 28.48 -1.03
N VAL A 577 -4.35 28.12 0.19
CA VAL A 577 -4.16 26.72 0.62
C VAL A 577 -5.48 25.96 0.55
N VAL A 578 -6.56 26.54 1.04
CA VAL A 578 -7.91 25.95 0.99
C VAL A 578 -8.35 25.72 -0.44
N GLU A 579 -8.19 26.72 -1.30
CA GLU A 579 -8.57 26.63 -2.72
C GLU A 579 -7.76 25.55 -3.48
N THR A 580 -6.44 25.54 -3.30
CA THR A 580 -5.55 24.53 -3.90
C THR A 580 -5.93 23.13 -3.45
N SER A 581 -6.17 22.95 -2.15
CA SER A 581 -6.57 21.65 -1.59
C SER A 581 -7.92 21.18 -2.10
N ARG A 582 -8.90 22.06 -2.22
CA ARG A 582 -10.24 21.74 -2.79
C ARG A 582 -10.13 21.31 -4.25
N ARG A 583 -9.36 22.02 -5.08
CA ARG A 583 -9.11 21.62 -6.48
C ARG A 583 -8.46 20.25 -6.58
N THR A 584 -7.52 19.95 -5.70
CA THR A 584 -6.91 18.61 -5.65
C THR A 584 -7.94 17.55 -5.28
N LEU A 585 -8.85 17.84 -4.33
CA LEU A 585 -9.92 16.91 -3.95
C LEU A 585 -10.94 16.68 -5.08
N GLU A 586 -11.22 17.66 -5.95
CA GLU A 586 -12.08 17.46 -7.13
C GLU A 586 -11.55 16.36 -8.06
N ILE A 587 -10.22 16.17 -8.11
CA ILE A 587 -9.54 15.16 -8.92
C ILE A 587 -9.43 13.84 -8.16
N THR A 588 -9.04 13.91 -6.88
CA THR A 588 -8.65 12.72 -6.08
C THR A 588 -9.77 12.16 -5.22
N ALA A 589 -10.85 12.91 -5.01
CA ALA A 589 -12.02 12.53 -4.22
C ALA A 589 -13.32 13.04 -4.87
N PRO A 590 -13.63 12.67 -6.14
CA PRO A 590 -14.82 13.16 -6.82
C PRO A 590 -16.10 12.70 -6.11
N PRO A 591 -17.17 13.51 -6.14
CA PRO A 591 -18.45 13.16 -5.51
C PRO A 591 -18.97 11.80 -5.94
N GLY A 592 -19.43 10.98 -4.98
CA GLY A 592 -19.99 9.65 -5.23
C GLY A 592 -18.96 8.53 -5.39
N ARG A 593 -17.66 8.83 -5.29
CA ARG A 593 -16.57 7.83 -5.25
C ARG A 593 -15.80 7.95 -3.94
N PRO A 594 -15.22 6.84 -3.42
CA PRO A 594 -14.32 6.93 -2.28
C PRO A 594 -13.12 7.79 -2.63
N ALA A 595 -12.63 8.53 -1.64
CA ALA A 595 -11.43 9.35 -1.81
C ALA A 595 -10.23 8.44 -2.13
N ALA A 596 -9.50 8.75 -3.19
CA ALA A 596 -8.26 8.07 -3.49
C ALA A 596 -7.20 8.39 -2.42
N PRO A 597 -6.23 7.50 -2.16
CA PRO A 597 -5.13 7.76 -1.22
C PRO A 597 -4.38 9.07 -1.49
N ALA A 598 -4.29 9.48 -2.75
CA ALA A 598 -3.73 10.76 -3.19
C ALA A 598 -4.46 12.00 -2.60
N ALA A 599 -5.72 11.88 -2.18
CA ALA A 599 -6.46 12.94 -1.50
C ALA A 599 -5.90 13.27 -0.11
N GLY A 600 -5.11 12.38 0.46
CA GLY A 600 -4.58 12.50 1.83
C GLY A 600 -3.82 13.80 2.05
N ALA A 601 -2.95 14.21 1.12
CA ALA A 601 -2.19 15.45 1.22
C ALA A 601 -3.09 16.69 1.27
N ALA A 602 -4.15 16.74 0.46
CA ALA A 602 -5.11 17.85 0.47
C ALA A 602 -5.90 17.93 1.78
N TYR A 603 -6.32 16.79 2.34
CA TYR A 603 -6.97 16.76 3.65
C TYR A 603 -6.02 17.18 4.78
N VAL A 604 -4.75 16.77 4.77
CA VAL A 604 -3.75 17.25 5.73
C VAL A 604 -3.62 18.77 5.65
N ASN A 605 -3.46 19.34 4.46
CA ASN A 605 -3.34 20.79 4.27
C ASN A 605 -4.58 21.56 4.76
N LEU A 606 -5.80 21.04 4.52
CA LEU A 606 -7.03 21.62 5.06
C LEU A 606 -7.07 21.55 6.59
N GLY A 607 -6.57 20.46 7.16
CA GLY A 607 -6.50 20.31 8.61
C GLY A 607 -5.51 21.26 9.26
N GLU A 608 -4.34 21.47 8.66
CA GLU A 608 -3.35 22.45 9.12
C GLU A 608 -3.90 23.89 9.06
N ASP A 609 -4.61 24.24 7.97
CA ASP A 609 -5.24 25.57 7.83
C ASP A 609 -6.34 25.78 8.88
N ALA A 610 -7.22 24.80 9.08
CA ALA A 610 -8.25 24.82 10.10
C ALA A 610 -7.66 24.94 11.52
N TYR A 611 -6.52 24.26 11.79
CA TYR A 611 -5.79 24.40 13.03
C TYR A 611 -5.31 25.84 13.24
N GLN A 612 -4.65 26.44 12.23
CA GLN A 612 -4.18 27.83 12.33
C GLN A 612 -5.31 28.82 12.61
N ARG A 613 -6.53 28.53 12.15
CA ARG A 613 -7.74 29.33 12.38
C ARG A 613 -8.43 29.04 13.72
N ASP A 614 -7.90 28.12 14.54
CA ASP A 614 -8.50 27.63 15.78
C ASP A 614 -9.84 26.90 15.60
N GLU A 615 -10.03 26.26 14.44
CA GLU A 615 -11.19 25.44 14.13
C GLU A 615 -10.89 23.95 14.46
N LEU A 616 -10.65 23.65 15.75
CA LEU A 616 -10.04 22.39 16.20
C LEU A 616 -10.82 21.13 15.76
N ASP A 617 -12.16 21.15 15.83
CA ASP A 617 -12.99 20.00 15.41
C ASP A 617 -12.89 19.75 13.89
N THR A 618 -12.86 20.82 13.10
CA THR A 618 -12.69 20.73 11.64
C THR A 618 -11.28 20.26 11.29
N ALA A 619 -10.27 20.78 11.98
CA ALA A 619 -8.89 20.35 11.85
C ALA A 619 -8.72 18.86 12.15
N LEU A 620 -9.30 18.38 13.27
CA LEU A 620 -9.23 16.96 13.66
C LEU A 620 -9.85 16.04 12.61
N ARG A 621 -11.03 16.41 12.09
CA ARG A 621 -11.68 15.60 11.04
C ARG A 621 -10.83 15.50 9.77
N HIS A 622 -10.32 16.64 9.28
CA HIS A 622 -9.51 16.68 8.06
C HIS A 622 -8.18 15.96 8.26
N VAL A 623 -7.47 16.22 9.35
CA VAL A 623 -6.19 15.59 9.63
C VAL A 623 -6.33 14.08 9.78
N THR A 624 -7.37 13.59 10.49
CA THR A 624 -7.59 12.15 10.66
C THR A 624 -7.88 11.46 9.31
N ALA A 625 -8.73 12.06 8.48
CA ALA A 625 -8.97 11.57 7.12
C ALA A 625 -7.69 11.57 6.29
N GLY A 626 -6.92 12.67 6.34
CA GLY A 626 -5.66 12.81 5.62
C GLY A 626 -4.62 11.79 6.04
N ILE A 627 -4.39 11.59 7.34
CA ILE A 627 -3.47 10.59 7.90
C ILE A 627 -3.84 9.19 7.42
N THR A 628 -5.13 8.84 7.47
CA THR A 628 -5.62 7.53 7.04
C THR A 628 -5.28 7.27 5.57
N LEU A 629 -5.51 8.25 4.70
CA LEU A 629 -5.23 8.14 3.27
C LEU A 629 -3.71 8.17 2.97
N CYS A 630 -2.94 9.03 3.65
CA CYS A 630 -1.48 9.10 3.47
C CYS A 630 -0.77 7.82 3.90
N ARG A 631 -1.25 7.12 4.93
CA ARG A 631 -0.73 5.79 5.31
C ARG A 631 -0.88 4.78 4.19
N GLN A 632 -1.97 4.83 3.44
CA GLN A 632 -2.23 3.94 2.31
C GLN A 632 -1.31 4.24 1.12
N LEU A 633 -0.98 5.51 0.91
CA LEU A 633 -0.15 5.97 -0.21
C LEU A 633 1.36 5.79 0.04
N ALA A 634 1.78 5.50 1.27
CA ALA A 634 3.20 5.54 1.69
C ALA A 634 3.91 6.86 1.31
N TYR A 635 3.19 7.98 1.47
CA TYR A 635 3.72 9.32 1.22
C TYR A 635 4.16 9.95 2.55
N PRO A 636 5.45 9.89 2.91
CA PRO A 636 5.90 10.19 4.27
C PRO A 636 5.76 11.66 4.64
N ALA A 637 6.00 12.61 3.74
CA ALA A 637 6.01 14.02 4.07
C ALA A 637 4.63 14.55 4.54
N PRO A 638 3.51 14.40 3.79
CA PRO A 638 2.20 14.78 4.27
C PRO A 638 1.72 13.95 5.47
N LEU A 639 2.12 12.67 5.57
CA LEU A 639 1.80 11.84 6.72
C LEU A 639 2.43 12.40 8.00
N ALA A 640 3.73 12.75 7.94
CA ALA A 640 4.45 13.34 9.06
C ALA A 640 3.84 14.70 9.45
N ALA A 641 3.54 15.57 8.46
CA ALA A 641 2.88 16.86 8.68
C ALA A 641 1.50 16.71 9.34
N GLY A 642 0.69 15.75 8.88
CA GLY A 642 -0.61 15.46 9.48
C GLY A 642 -0.50 14.96 10.93
N LEU A 643 0.48 14.12 11.24
CA LEU A 643 0.72 13.63 12.60
C LEU A 643 1.25 14.76 13.54
N VAL A 644 2.09 15.66 13.02
CA VAL A 644 2.51 16.86 13.73
C VAL A 644 1.29 17.74 14.06
N THR A 645 0.44 18.00 13.07
CA THR A 645 -0.78 18.80 13.29
C THR A 645 -1.72 18.13 14.28
N LEU A 646 -1.87 16.78 14.20
CA LEU A 646 -2.66 16.03 15.18
C LEU A 646 -2.09 16.17 16.60
N ALA A 647 -0.76 16.17 16.75
CA ALA A 647 -0.12 16.38 18.05
C ALA A 647 -0.49 17.77 18.63
N TRP A 648 -0.43 18.82 17.82
CA TRP A 648 -0.81 20.16 18.24
C TRP A 648 -2.31 20.31 18.52
N ILE A 649 -3.18 19.68 17.73
CA ILE A 649 -4.63 19.64 18.01
C ILE A 649 -4.89 19.00 19.38
N ARG A 650 -4.23 17.86 19.67
CA ARG A 650 -4.34 17.16 20.96
C ARG A 650 -3.80 18.00 22.10
N GLN A 651 -2.63 18.65 21.93
CA GLN A 651 -2.05 19.58 22.90
C GLN A 651 -3.03 20.71 23.20
N ALA A 652 -3.60 21.34 22.18
CA ALA A 652 -4.57 22.43 22.34
C ALA A 652 -5.87 21.97 23.03
N SER A 653 -6.22 20.69 22.90
CA SER A 653 -7.38 20.06 23.56
C SER A 653 -7.05 19.50 24.95
N GLY A 654 -5.81 19.67 25.47
CA GLY A 654 -5.37 19.18 26.77
C GLY A 654 -4.95 17.72 26.85
N ASP A 655 -4.94 16.98 25.72
CA ASP A 655 -4.45 15.60 25.64
C ASP A 655 -2.93 15.56 25.40
N GLN A 656 -2.17 15.86 26.46
CA GLN A 656 -0.71 15.93 26.38
C GLN A 656 -0.04 14.60 26.04
N VAL A 657 -0.57 13.50 26.59
CA VAL A 657 -0.06 12.14 26.32
C VAL A 657 -0.31 11.76 24.87
N GLY A 658 -1.54 11.94 24.38
CA GLY A 658 -1.87 11.68 23.00
C GLY A 658 -1.09 12.56 22.00
N ALA A 659 -0.71 13.79 22.41
CA ALA A 659 0.14 14.66 21.60
C ALA A 659 1.55 14.06 21.43
N LEU A 660 2.16 13.55 22.52
CA LEU A 660 3.47 12.89 22.47
C LEU A 660 3.44 11.59 21.66
N ASP A 661 2.36 10.83 21.75
CA ASP A 661 2.16 9.62 20.95
C ASP A 661 2.10 9.94 19.46
N ALA A 662 1.34 10.98 19.08
CA ALA A 662 1.22 11.38 17.67
C ALA A 662 2.55 11.88 17.09
N ILE A 663 3.29 12.72 17.82
CA ILE A 663 4.59 13.21 17.36
C ILE A 663 5.66 12.10 17.36
N GLY A 664 5.56 11.12 18.29
CA GLY A 664 6.39 9.94 18.31
C GLY A 664 6.15 9.03 17.10
N GLU A 665 4.89 8.92 16.68
CA GLU A 665 4.53 8.23 15.45
C GLU A 665 5.06 8.96 14.21
N ALA A 666 4.94 10.29 14.15
CA ALA A 666 5.50 11.09 13.06
C ALA A 666 7.00 10.83 12.85
N GLY A 667 7.75 10.68 13.96
CA GLY A 667 9.18 10.38 13.92
C GLY A 667 9.56 9.09 13.20
N ARG A 668 8.65 8.12 13.11
CA ARG A 668 8.90 6.85 12.38
C ARG A 668 8.82 7.00 10.87
N PHE A 669 8.13 8.02 10.39
CA PHE A 669 7.94 8.31 8.96
C PHE A 669 8.76 9.51 8.50
N ALA A 670 9.40 10.21 9.43
CA ALA A 670 10.20 11.38 9.12
C ALA A 670 11.48 10.99 8.36
N PRO A 671 11.96 11.83 7.44
CA PRO A 671 13.27 11.67 6.81
C PRO A 671 14.39 11.60 7.86
N GLY A 672 15.59 11.14 7.44
CA GLY A 672 16.73 11.03 8.32
C GLY A 672 17.13 12.38 8.96
N PRO A 673 17.89 12.37 10.07
CA PRO A 673 18.22 13.57 10.85
C PRO A 673 19.11 14.59 10.12
N ALA A 674 19.67 14.21 8.98
CA ALA A 674 20.49 15.11 8.15
C ALA A 674 19.63 16.02 7.24
N VAL A 675 18.33 15.75 7.10
CA VAL A 675 17.41 16.58 6.32
C VAL A 675 17.09 17.86 7.10
N ASN A 676 17.06 19.01 6.41
CA ASN A 676 16.79 20.31 7.03
C ASN A 676 15.40 20.41 7.66
N GLY A 677 15.21 21.36 8.61
CA GLY A 677 13.99 21.51 9.38
C GLY A 677 12.74 21.84 8.57
N LEU A 678 12.88 22.44 7.40
CA LEU A 678 11.76 22.77 6.54
C LEU A 678 11.15 21.51 5.86
N LEU A 679 12.01 20.57 5.47
CA LEU A 679 11.60 19.29 4.88
C LEU A 679 11.31 18.21 5.94
N ASN A 680 11.93 18.34 7.12
CA ASN A 680 11.72 17.45 8.26
C ASN A 680 11.45 18.26 9.54
N PRO A 681 10.26 18.82 9.72
CA PRO A 681 9.95 19.62 10.92
C PRO A 681 9.76 18.77 12.19
N VAL A 682 9.61 17.45 12.08
CA VAL A 682 9.24 16.57 13.18
C VAL A 682 10.16 16.69 14.39
N PRO A 683 11.51 16.69 14.28
CA PRO A 683 12.38 16.83 15.44
C PRO A 683 12.23 18.17 16.16
N ALA A 684 12.11 19.28 15.42
CA ALA A 684 11.90 20.61 15.98
C ALA A 684 10.52 20.74 16.63
N GLU A 685 9.47 20.26 15.99
CA GLU A 685 8.11 20.30 16.52
C GLU A 685 7.93 19.39 17.75
N ARG A 686 8.65 18.28 17.82
CA ARG A 686 8.71 17.44 19.02
C ARG A 686 9.34 18.19 20.18
N ALA A 687 10.46 18.86 19.95
CA ALA A 687 11.14 19.64 20.99
C ALA A 687 10.28 20.85 21.41
N ARG A 688 9.56 21.50 20.47
CA ARG A 688 8.60 22.57 20.75
C ARG A 688 7.43 22.06 21.63
N LEU A 689 6.93 20.86 21.34
CA LEU A 689 5.88 20.24 22.14
C LEU A 689 6.34 19.92 23.57
N LEU A 690 7.56 19.39 23.73
CA LEU A 690 8.18 19.16 25.05
C LEU A 690 8.28 20.48 25.84
N LEU A 691 8.74 21.57 25.19
CA LEU A 691 8.79 22.88 25.78
C LEU A 691 7.42 23.39 26.22
N ALA A 692 6.39 23.23 25.36
CA ALA A 692 5.02 23.61 25.69
C ALA A 692 4.43 22.80 26.87
N GLN A 693 4.95 21.60 27.13
CA GLN A 693 4.59 20.76 28.28
C GLN A 693 5.51 20.99 29.50
N GLY A 694 6.43 21.94 29.45
CA GLY A 694 7.30 22.32 30.57
C GLY A 694 8.64 21.57 30.62
N ASP A 695 8.95 20.66 29.66
CA ASP A 695 10.26 20.02 29.59
C ASP A 695 11.28 20.87 28.83
N LEU A 696 11.69 21.96 29.50
CA LEU A 696 12.74 22.85 29.01
C LEU A 696 14.07 22.11 28.80
N ALA A 697 14.40 21.16 29.67
CA ALA A 697 15.64 20.41 29.59
C ALA A 697 15.70 19.53 28.32
N GLY A 698 14.60 18.89 27.97
CA GLY A 698 14.46 18.10 26.74
C GLY A 698 14.62 18.94 25.47
N ALA A 699 13.95 20.10 25.44
CA ALA A 699 14.06 21.05 24.32
C ALA A 699 15.47 21.65 24.18
N ALA A 700 16.12 22.00 25.29
CA ALA A 700 17.48 22.56 25.30
C ALA A 700 18.51 21.52 24.81
N ARG A 701 18.43 20.26 25.30
CA ARG A 701 19.31 19.20 24.83
C ARG A 701 19.21 18.99 23.30
N TRP A 702 18.00 19.04 22.77
CA TRP A 702 17.81 18.91 21.31
C TRP A 702 18.52 20.05 20.55
N ALA A 703 18.44 21.29 21.02
CA ALA A 703 19.11 22.44 20.40
C ALA A 703 20.65 22.30 20.47
N ASP A 704 21.17 21.83 21.62
CA ASP A 704 22.61 21.55 21.80
C ASP A 704 23.09 20.43 20.89
N GLU A 705 22.35 19.33 20.79
CA GLU A 705 22.67 18.19 19.91
C GLU A 705 22.70 18.59 18.43
N LYS A 706 21.85 19.54 18.03
CA LYS A 706 21.85 20.10 16.68
C LYS A 706 22.96 21.14 16.46
N GLY A 707 23.65 21.59 17.52
CA GLY A 707 24.72 22.58 17.44
C GLY A 707 24.21 23.97 17.09
N LEU A 708 22.94 24.31 17.42
CA LEU A 708 22.34 25.60 17.10
C LEU A 708 22.86 26.69 18.06
N GLY A 709 23.21 27.83 17.49
CA GLY A 709 23.72 29.00 18.23
C GLY A 709 22.90 30.28 17.98
N ALA A 710 22.73 31.12 19.01
CA ALA A 710 22.06 32.41 18.85
C ALA A 710 22.80 33.34 17.86
N GLY A 711 24.11 33.13 17.64
CA GLY A 711 24.92 33.88 16.70
C GLY A 711 24.85 33.38 15.23
N ASP A 712 24.17 32.28 14.96
CA ASP A 712 24.11 31.72 13.62
C ASP A 712 23.44 32.69 12.63
N GLU A 713 23.84 32.59 11.36
CA GLU A 713 23.08 33.23 10.27
C GLU A 713 22.00 32.24 9.79
N PRO A 714 20.73 32.41 10.18
CA PRO A 714 19.69 31.44 9.86
C PRO A 714 19.34 31.52 8.37
N ARG A 715 19.38 30.36 7.70
CA ARG A 715 18.85 30.17 6.36
C ARG A 715 17.40 29.70 6.43
N TYR A 716 16.59 29.99 5.42
CA TYR A 716 15.18 29.60 5.41
C TYR A 716 14.96 28.09 5.64
N PRO A 717 15.74 27.14 5.08
CA PRO A 717 15.58 25.72 5.36
C PRO A 717 15.76 25.32 6.83
N SER A 718 16.52 26.09 7.62
CA SER A 718 16.72 25.87 9.05
C SER A 718 15.92 26.83 9.95
N GLU A 719 15.02 27.61 9.39
CA GLU A 719 14.21 28.59 10.14
C GLU A 719 13.37 27.95 11.26
N PRO A 720 12.69 26.78 11.09
CA PRO A 720 11.93 26.16 12.16
C PRO A 720 12.78 25.80 13.38
N GLU A 721 14.02 25.36 13.15
CA GLU A 721 14.98 25.01 14.19
C GLU A 721 15.44 26.25 14.97
N HIS A 722 15.72 27.36 14.29
CA HIS A 722 16.11 28.62 14.94
C HIS A 722 14.94 29.31 15.66
N LEU A 723 13.70 29.19 15.17
CA LEU A 723 12.50 29.65 15.89
C LEU A 723 12.30 28.87 17.19
N LEU A 724 12.59 27.53 17.18
CA LEU A 724 12.58 26.76 18.41
C LEU A 724 13.71 27.18 19.36
N LEU A 725 14.94 27.40 18.84
CA LEU A 725 16.05 27.93 19.67
C LEU A 725 15.66 29.25 20.36
N ALA A 726 14.99 30.15 19.63
CA ALA A 726 14.51 31.41 20.23
C ALA A 726 13.52 31.16 21.38
N ARG A 727 12.61 30.20 21.23
CA ARG A 727 11.68 29.76 22.30
C ARG A 727 12.43 29.20 23.51
N VAL A 728 13.44 28.36 23.27
CA VAL A 728 14.29 27.80 24.35
C VAL A 728 15.04 28.90 25.08
N LEU A 729 15.63 29.86 24.35
CA LEU A 729 16.32 31.02 24.95
C LEU A 729 15.38 31.87 25.82
N LEU A 730 14.17 32.16 25.35
CA LEU A 730 13.15 32.86 26.13
C LEU A 730 12.75 32.10 27.39
N ALA A 731 12.57 30.80 27.29
CA ALA A 731 12.25 29.95 28.44
C ALA A 731 13.43 29.82 29.44
N GLN A 732 14.68 30.05 29.00
CA GLN A 732 15.88 30.13 29.83
C GLN A 732 16.11 31.53 30.43
N ASP A 733 15.16 32.48 30.28
CA ASP A 733 15.32 33.87 30.69
C ASP A 733 16.54 34.58 30.05
N ARG A 734 16.75 34.32 28.77
CA ARG A 734 17.81 34.88 27.92
C ARG A 734 17.23 35.68 26.74
N PRO A 735 16.48 36.78 27.01
CA PRO A 735 15.75 37.51 25.96
C PRO A 735 16.67 38.26 24.98
N GLY A 736 17.85 38.75 25.44
CA GLY A 736 18.79 39.47 24.57
C GLY A 736 19.25 38.64 23.36
N PRO A 737 19.90 37.46 23.56
CA PRO A 737 20.28 36.57 22.46
C PRO A 737 19.07 36.11 21.63
N ALA A 738 17.89 35.90 22.23
CA ALA A 738 16.67 35.53 21.48
C ALA A 738 16.25 36.69 20.57
N LEU A 739 16.27 37.92 21.02
CA LEU A 739 15.88 39.08 20.24
C LEU A 739 16.82 39.31 19.04
N GLU A 740 18.12 39.20 19.24
CA GLU A 740 19.12 39.31 18.18
C GLU A 740 18.92 38.25 17.07
N LEU A 741 18.64 37.00 17.44
CA LEU A 741 18.32 35.93 16.51
C LEU A 741 16.99 36.21 15.76
N LEU A 742 15.96 36.63 16.50
CA LEU A 742 14.64 36.92 15.95
C LEU A 742 14.65 38.15 15.04
N ASP A 743 15.46 39.15 15.30
CA ASP A 743 15.64 40.32 14.43
C ASP A 743 16.21 39.90 13.07
N ARG A 744 17.18 38.97 13.03
CA ARG A 744 17.74 38.43 11.78
C ARG A 744 16.73 37.60 11.02
N LEU A 745 16.00 36.70 11.72
CA LEU A 745 14.94 35.88 11.11
C LEU A 745 13.83 36.76 10.52
N TYR A 746 13.37 37.75 11.29
CA TYR A 746 12.33 38.68 10.87
C TYR A 746 12.77 39.52 9.65
N ALA A 747 13.97 40.07 9.68
CA ALA A 747 14.51 40.85 8.57
C ALA A 747 14.66 40.01 7.29
N SER A 748 15.14 38.77 7.41
CA SER A 748 15.23 37.82 6.29
C SER A 748 13.85 37.49 5.74
N ALA A 749 12.86 37.23 6.57
CA ALA A 749 11.49 36.94 6.19
C ALA A 749 10.83 38.12 5.45
N VAL A 750 11.03 39.36 5.96
CA VAL A 750 10.53 40.58 5.29
C VAL A 750 11.19 40.77 3.93
N ALA A 751 12.52 40.61 3.83
CA ALA A 751 13.25 40.76 2.56
C ALA A 751 12.82 39.76 1.48
N GLN A 752 12.32 38.61 1.86
CA GLN A 752 11.87 37.55 0.96
C GLN A 752 10.35 37.44 0.83
N ASP A 753 9.61 38.41 1.35
CA ASP A 753 8.12 38.45 1.33
C ASP A 753 7.46 37.16 1.88
N ARG A 754 8.11 36.56 2.91
CA ARG A 754 7.62 35.35 3.60
C ARG A 754 6.71 35.75 4.78
N ILE A 755 5.51 36.20 4.46
CA ILE A 755 4.57 36.77 5.43
C ILE A 755 4.21 35.80 6.56
N GLY A 756 4.14 34.48 6.28
CA GLY A 756 3.95 33.45 7.31
C GLY A 756 5.08 33.47 8.36
N SER A 757 6.33 33.49 7.89
CA SER A 757 7.52 33.60 8.73
C SER A 757 7.58 34.96 9.48
N VAL A 758 7.17 36.08 8.82
CA VAL A 758 7.06 37.39 9.45
C VAL A 758 6.11 37.35 10.63
N ILE A 759 4.98 36.65 10.50
CA ILE A 759 3.98 36.54 11.57
C ILE A 759 4.55 35.70 12.72
N GLU A 760 5.16 34.55 12.48
CA GLU A 760 5.68 33.67 13.52
C GLU A 760 6.91 34.27 14.23
N ALA A 761 7.93 34.67 13.47
CA ALA A 761 9.10 35.33 14.05
C ALA A 761 8.73 36.64 14.75
N GLY A 762 7.79 37.40 14.22
CA GLY A 762 7.24 38.61 14.84
C GLY A 762 6.54 38.34 16.15
N ALA A 763 5.77 37.27 16.28
CA ALA A 763 5.11 36.89 17.53
C ALA A 763 6.14 36.59 18.63
N LEU A 764 7.19 35.84 18.34
CA LEU A 764 8.29 35.57 19.28
C LEU A 764 9.10 36.81 19.60
N ARG A 765 9.31 37.68 18.59
CA ARG A 765 10.00 38.96 18.78
C ARG A 765 9.25 39.87 19.79
N THR A 766 7.91 39.91 19.73
CA THR A 766 7.15 40.68 20.73
C THR A 766 7.32 40.12 22.16
N LEU A 767 7.42 38.78 22.29
CA LEU A 767 7.73 38.16 23.59
C LEU A 767 9.15 38.50 24.08
N ALA A 768 10.13 38.48 23.17
CA ALA A 768 11.52 38.86 23.51
C ALA A 768 11.66 40.32 23.96
N LEU A 769 10.98 41.25 23.29
CA LEU A 769 10.92 42.66 23.68
C LEU A 769 10.30 42.83 25.08
N ALA A 770 9.18 42.15 25.34
CA ALA A 770 8.52 42.21 26.63
C ALA A 770 9.41 41.67 27.78
N ALA A 771 10.02 40.49 27.53
CA ALA A 771 10.96 39.86 28.45
C ALA A 771 12.23 40.69 28.67
N SER A 772 12.60 41.57 27.73
CA SER A 772 13.70 42.55 27.85
C SER A 772 13.28 43.84 28.55
N GLY A 773 12.04 43.96 29.06
CA GLY A 773 11.52 45.15 29.75
C GLY A 773 11.05 46.26 28.79
N GLN A 774 10.94 46.02 27.51
CA GLN A 774 10.51 46.96 26.46
C GLN A 774 9.01 46.81 26.17
N GLU A 775 8.15 46.86 27.19
CA GLU A 775 6.72 46.57 27.12
C GLU A 775 5.96 47.42 26.11
N ALA A 776 6.24 48.71 26.06
CA ALA A 776 5.54 49.64 25.15
C ALA A 776 5.86 49.33 23.69
N GLU A 777 7.09 48.95 23.38
CA GLU A 777 7.52 48.54 22.05
C GLU A 777 6.93 47.17 21.69
N ALA A 778 6.90 46.20 22.62
CA ALA A 778 6.29 44.92 22.48
C ALA A 778 4.79 45.02 22.11
N VAL A 779 4.02 45.86 22.85
CA VAL A 779 2.59 46.09 22.58
C VAL A 779 2.38 46.75 21.21
N SER A 780 3.24 47.71 20.83
CA SER A 780 3.17 48.38 19.53
C SER A 780 3.48 47.42 18.38
N ALA A 781 4.52 46.58 18.53
CA ALA A 781 4.90 45.56 17.58
C ALA A 781 3.78 44.50 17.42
N LEU A 782 3.20 44.04 18.54
CA LEU A 782 2.05 43.11 18.51
C LEU A 782 0.85 43.72 17.78
N ALA A 783 0.54 45.00 17.98
CA ALA A 783 -0.56 45.67 17.30
C ALA A 783 -0.38 45.66 15.78
N GLY A 784 0.84 45.98 15.28
CA GLY A 784 1.17 45.93 13.87
C GLY A 784 1.08 44.51 13.31
N LEU A 785 1.55 43.54 14.07
CA LEU A 785 1.53 42.14 13.67
C LEU A 785 0.10 41.58 13.60
N LEU A 786 -0.77 41.88 14.55
CA LEU A 786 -2.18 41.46 14.55
C LEU A 786 -2.98 42.10 13.40
N ALA A 787 -2.65 43.35 13.03
CA ALA A 787 -3.22 43.99 11.84
C ALA A 787 -2.83 43.24 10.53
N LEU A 788 -1.65 42.66 10.46
CA LEU A 788 -1.18 41.83 9.35
C LEU A 788 -1.81 40.44 9.36
N ALA A 789 -1.86 39.76 10.52
CA ALA A 789 -2.29 38.39 10.73
C ALA A 789 -3.83 38.21 10.70
N GLY A 790 -4.58 39.20 11.23
CA GLY A 790 -6.03 39.11 11.37
C GLY A 790 -6.80 38.88 10.07
N PRO A 791 -6.57 39.68 9.00
CA PRO A 791 -7.21 39.46 7.72
C PRO A 791 -6.85 38.09 7.08
N ARG A 792 -5.76 37.48 7.49
CA ARG A 792 -5.24 36.19 6.99
C ARG A 792 -5.71 35.00 7.80
N GLY A 793 -6.39 35.22 8.93
CA GLY A 793 -7.00 34.19 9.75
C GLY A 793 -6.06 33.50 10.77
N TYR A 794 -4.84 33.99 10.99
CA TYR A 794 -3.89 33.39 11.93
C TYR A 794 -4.33 33.59 13.40
N VAL A 795 -4.50 32.49 14.12
CA VAL A 795 -4.88 32.48 15.55
C VAL A 795 -3.89 31.66 16.36
N ARG A 796 -3.64 30.39 15.98
CA ARG A 796 -2.86 29.46 16.78
C ARG A 796 -1.38 29.85 16.91
N VAL A 797 -0.82 30.53 15.94
CA VAL A 797 0.54 31.07 15.99
C VAL A 797 0.77 32.01 17.21
N PHE A 798 -0.30 32.66 17.70
CA PHE A 798 -0.26 33.46 18.93
C PHE A 798 -0.69 32.62 20.15
N ALA A 799 -1.76 31.87 20.04
CA ALA A 799 -2.34 31.13 21.16
C ALA A 799 -1.40 30.02 21.68
N ASP A 800 -0.62 29.40 20.81
CA ASP A 800 0.34 28.33 21.17
C ASP A 800 1.57 28.87 21.95
N GLU A 801 1.79 30.18 21.94
CA GLU A 801 2.84 30.83 22.77
C GLU A 801 2.39 31.04 24.23
N GLY A 802 1.15 30.74 24.56
CA GLY A 802 0.65 30.57 25.90
C GLY A 802 0.51 31.87 26.72
N PRO A 803 0.66 31.78 28.07
CA PRO A 803 0.34 32.88 29.00
C PRO A 803 1.11 34.20 28.75
N PRO A 804 2.39 34.23 28.35
CA PRO A 804 3.09 35.47 28.05
C PRO A 804 2.44 36.28 26.92
N MET A 805 2.01 35.61 25.86
CA MET A 805 1.34 36.23 24.72
C MET A 805 -0.08 36.70 25.10
N ALA A 806 -0.79 35.91 25.90
CA ALA A 806 -2.09 36.32 26.45
C ALA A 806 -2.02 37.60 27.29
N ALA A 807 -0.96 37.74 28.12
CA ALA A 807 -0.71 38.95 28.93
C ALA A 807 -0.49 40.17 28.03
N LEU A 808 0.35 40.09 27.00
CA LEU A 808 0.57 41.17 26.03
C LEU A 808 -0.71 41.54 25.27
N LEU A 809 -1.50 40.55 24.87
CA LEU A 809 -2.79 40.79 24.23
C LEU A 809 -3.75 41.51 25.17
N GLY A 810 -3.77 41.14 26.46
CA GLY A 810 -4.56 41.84 27.50
C GLY A 810 -4.19 43.30 27.62
N GLN A 811 -2.89 43.64 27.66
CA GLN A 811 -2.39 45.05 27.71
C GLN A 811 -2.80 45.82 26.46
N LEU A 812 -2.68 45.20 25.26
CA LEU A 812 -3.10 45.82 24.00
C LEU A 812 -4.60 46.13 23.99
N ILE A 813 -5.45 45.20 24.43
CA ILE A 813 -6.89 45.37 24.50
C ILE A 813 -7.27 46.50 25.49
N ALA A 814 -6.60 46.55 26.64
CA ALA A 814 -6.80 47.62 27.62
C ALA A 814 -6.42 48.98 27.03
N GLY A 815 -5.28 49.08 26.32
CA GLY A 815 -4.82 50.31 25.67
C GLY A 815 -5.74 50.77 24.53
N GLN A 816 -6.34 49.84 23.75
CA GLN A 816 -7.29 50.21 22.70
C GLN A 816 -8.65 50.74 23.21
N ARG A 817 -9.04 50.40 24.43
CA ARG A 817 -10.24 50.95 25.08
C ARG A 817 -10.07 52.41 25.47
N THR A 818 -8.85 52.84 25.76
CA THR A 818 -8.53 54.18 26.26
C THR A 818 -8.20 55.20 25.15
N HIS A 819 -7.75 54.74 23.97
CA HIS A 819 -7.36 55.64 22.88
C HIS A 819 -8.18 55.44 21.62
N ARG A 820 -8.88 56.50 21.15
CA ARG A 820 -9.53 56.58 19.83
C ARG A 820 -8.47 56.84 18.74
N ARG A 821 -7.82 55.79 18.21
CA ARG A 821 -6.89 55.94 17.06
C ARG A 821 -7.39 55.16 15.85
N GLU A 822 -7.10 55.70 14.64
CA GLU A 822 -7.25 55.04 13.36
C GLU A 822 -6.37 53.77 13.30
N GLY A 823 -6.89 52.65 12.78
CA GLY A 823 -6.16 51.37 12.68
C GLY A 823 -6.58 50.32 13.71
N ARG A 824 -7.84 50.32 14.15
CA ARG A 824 -8.36 49.33 15.12
C ARG A 824 -8.36 47.90 14.55
N ILE A 825 -7.69 46.97 15.26
CA ILE A 825 -7.83 45.54 15.05
C ILE A 825 -9.28 45.16 15.28
N PRO A 826 -9.89 44.36 14.38
CA PRO A 826 -11.29 43.93 14.49
C PRO A 826 -11.58 43.26 15.83
N ILE A 827 -12.60 43.72 16.54
CA ILE A 827 -13.00 43.21 17.86
C ILE A 827 -13.30 41.72 17.82
N GLY A 828 -13.91 41.23 16.70
CA GLY A 828 -14.17 39.82 16.49
C GLY A 828 -12.91 38.97 16.39
N TYR A 829 -11.81 39.51 15.88
CA TYR A 829 -10.52 38.81 15.83
C TYR A 829 -9.86 38.73 17.21
N LEU A 830 -9.88 39.83 17.95
CA LEU A 830 -9.39 39.85 19.35
C LEU A 830 -10.18 38.87 20.24
N ALA A 831 -11.51 38.79 20.04
CA ALA A 831 -12.34 37.85 20.75
C ALA A 831 -12.04 36.39 20.42
N ARG A 832 -11.67 36.08 19.17
CA ARG A 832 -11.21 34.74 18.79
C ARG A 832 -9.88 34.37 19.44
N LEU A 833 -8.91 35.30 19.41
CA LEU A 833 -7.63 35.11 20.08
C LEU A 833 -7.81 34.85 21.58
N ASN A 834 -8.63 35.65 22.29
CA ASN A 834 -8.89 35.42 23.71
C ASN A 834 -9.49 34.06 23.99
N ARG A 835 -10.47 33.62 23.21
CA ARG A 835 -11.06 32.30 23.38
C ARG A 835 -10.06 31.17 23.18
N ALA A 836 -9.13 31.30 22.21
CA ALA A 836 -8.10 30.30 21.98
C ALA A 836 -7.13 30.18 23.18
N PHE A 837 -6.86 31.27 23.94
CA PHE A 837 -6.11 31.22 25.19
C PHE A 837 -6.93 30.65 26.35
N ASP A 838 -8.23 30.96 26.46
CA ASP A 838 -9.10 30.46 27.53
C ASP A 838 -9.27 28.94 27.50
N THR A 839 -9.34 28.34 26.32
CA THR A 839 -9.35 26.89 26.15
C THR A 839 -8.09 26.23 26.67
N ALA A 840 -6.93 26.89 26.53
CA ALA A 840 -5.64 26.38 27.02
C ALA A 840 -5.51 26.57 28.58
N THR A 841 -6.08 27.64 29.17
CA THR A 841 -5.99 27.92 30.61
C THR A 841 -6.98 27.09 31.43
N VAL A 842 -8.16 26.79 30.94
CA VAL A 842 -9.14 25.92 31.66
C VAL A 842 -8.57 24.50 31.84
N THR A 843 -7.73 24.05 30.93
CA THR A 843 -7.02 22.76 31.06
C THR A 843 -5.86 22.80 32.06
N SER A 844 -5.10 23.91 32.14
CA SER A 844 -3.97 24.06 33.09
C SER A 844 -4.41 24.40 34.52
N GLU A 845 -5.44 25.23 34.71
CA GLU A 845 -6.01 25.48 36.05
C GLU A 845 -6.78 24.30 36.64
N SER A 846 -7.34 23.44 35.77
CA SER A 846 -7.97 22.19 36.20
C SER A 846 -6.97 21.18 36.74
N ASP A 847 -5.73 21.18 36.23
CA ASP A 847 -4.66 20.33 36.77
C ASP A 847 -4.01 20.87 38.04
N SER A 848 -3.86 22.19 38.19
CA SER A 848 -3.34 22.77 39.44
C SER A 848 -4.37 22.81 40.59
N ARG A 849 -5.65 22.77 40.30
CA ARG A 849 -6.74 22.60 41.31
C ARG A 849 -7.13 21.15 41.55
N ARG A 850 -6.60 20.19 40.82
CA ARG A 850 -6.80 18.74 41.02
C ARG A 850 -5.90 18.10 42.07
N GLY A 851 -5.16 18.86 42.79
CA GLY A 851 -4.75 18.45 44.12
C GLY A 851 -5.94 18.50 45.08
N SER A 852 -6.68 17.37 45.22
CA SER A 852 -7.78 17.15 46.15
C SER A 852 -9.18 17.51 45.68
N ALA A 853 -9.77 16.71 44.77
CA ALA A 853 -11.20 16.42 44.93
C ALA A 853 -11.36 15.46 46.14
N PRO A 854 -12.35 15.65 47.06
CA PRO A 854 -12.57 14.71 48.15
C PRO A 854 -12.86 13.35 47.58
N ALA A 855 -12.06 12.39 47.93
CA ALA A 855 -12.30 10.98 47.61
C ALA A 855 -13.69 10.59 48.14
N ALA A 856 -14.63 10.26 47.26
CA ALA A 856 -15.89 9.68 47.70
C ALA A 856 -15.55 8.40 48.45
N PRO A 857 -16.05 8.16 49.65
CA PRO A 857 -15.68 7.00 50.44
C PRO A 857 -16.19 5.75 49.71
N GLY A 858 -15.27 4.92 49.22
CA GLY A 858 -15.56 3.65 48.54
C GLY A 858 -14.90 3.41 47.19
N ILE A 859 -14.04 4.31 46.69
CA ILE A 859 -13.26 4.12 45.46
C ILE A 859 -11.79 3.94 45.82
N VAL A 860 -11.15 2.91 45.27
CA VAL A 860 -9.74 2.57 45.54
C VAL A 860 -8.78 3.55 44.85
N GLU A 861 -9.17 4.08 43.69
CA GLU A 861 -8.46 5.12 42.92
C GLU A 861 -9.45 6.05 42.22
N PRO A 862 -9.21 7.39 42.16
CA PRO A 862 -10.08 8.32 41.49
C PRO A 862 -10.19 8.03 39.99
N LEU A 863 -11.38 8.24 39.42
CA LEU A 863 -11.61 8.09 37.98
C LEU A 863 -10.98 9.27 37.24
N THR A 864 -10.31 8.99 36.15
CA THR A 864 -9.86 10.01 35.20
C THR A 864 -11.06 10.62 34.45
N ASN A 865 -10.90 11.78 33.88
CA ASN A 865 -11.95 12.42 33.08
C ASN A 865 -12.43 11.53 31.95
N ARG A 866 -11.47 10.85 31.29
CA ARG A 866 -11.78 9.94 30.19
C ARG A 866 -12.61 8.73 30.65
N GLU A 867 -12.29 8.18 31.81
CA GLU A 867 -13.08 7.13 32.42
C GLU A 867 -14.48 7.64 32.84
N LEU A 868 -14.59 8.88 33.28
CA LEU A 868 -15.87 9.49 33.61
C LEU A 868 -16.75 9.74 32.36
N GLU A 869 -16.15 10.14 31.25
CA GLU A 869 -16.82 10.28 29.96
C GLU A 869 -17.31 8.93 29.44
N VAL A 870 -16.45 7.91 29.45
CA VAL A 870 -16.82 6.53 29.09
C VAL A 870 -17.96 6.05 30.00
N LEU A 871 -17.90 6.33 31.30
CA LEU A 871 -18.92 5.93 32.25
C LEU A 871 -20.30 6.60 31.96
N ARG A 872 -20.31 7.88 31.59
CA ARG A 872 -21.54 8.58 31.18
C ARG A 872 -22.15 7.97 29.91
N MET A 873 -21.34 7.56 28.96
CA MET A 873 -21.82 6.91 27.74
C MET A 873 -22.32 5.48 28.02
N LEU A 874 -21.66 4.77 28.93
CA LEU A 874 -22.16 3.48 29.43
C LEU A 874 -23.52 3.63 30.12
N ALA A 875 -23.69 4.70 30.89
CA ALA A 875 -24.95 5.04 31.55
C ALA A 875 -26.05 5.40 30.53
N ALA A 876 -25.69 6.03 29.42
CA ALA A 876 -26.59 6.30 28.30
C ALA A 876 -26.88 5.07 27.43
N GLY A 877 -26.37 3.86 27.79
CA GLY A 877 -26.65 2.62 27.11
C GLY A 877 -25.83 2.37 25.82
N GLN A 878 -24.84 3.18 25.52
CA GLN A 878 -24.07 3.06 24.29
C GLN A 878 -23.16 1.82 24.30
N SER A 879 -23.04 1.14 23.16
CA SER A 879 -22.12 0.01 23.00
C SER A 879 -20.66 0.48 22.96
N ASN A 880 -19.72 -0.41 23.29
CA ASN A 880 -18.28 -0.09 23.17
C ASN A 880 -17.89 0.32 21.75
N GLN A 881 -18.59 -0.20 20.74
CA GLN A 881 -18.39 0.19 19.34
C GLN A 881 -18.84 1.65 19.12
N ALA A 882 -20.02 2.04 19.59
CA ALA A 882 -20.53 3.39 19.48
C ALA A 882 -19.64 4.41 20.26
N ILE A 883 -19.14 3.99 21.43
CA ILE A 883 -18.19 4.78 22.22
C ILE A 883 -16.86 4.94 21.46
N ALA A 884 -16.36 3.87 20.81
CA ALA A 884 -15.15 3.93 20.01
C ALA A 884 -15.29 4.88 18.81
N GLU A 885 -16.41 4.82 18.12
CA GLU A 885 -16.76 5.71 17.00
C GLU A 885 -16.87 7.17 17.45
N GLN A 886 -17.56 7.43 18.55
CA GLN A 886 -17.76 8.78 19.08
C GLN A 886 -16.47 9.40 19.64
N PHE A 887 -15.55 8.57 20.16
CA PHE A 887 -14.27 9.02 20.68
C PHE A 887 -13.11 8.93 19.66
N PHE A 888 -13.40 8.42 18.46
CA PHE A 888 -12.40 8.21 17.39
C PHE A 888 -11.19 7.39 17.86
N VAL A 889 -11.45 6.35 18.67
CA VAL A 889 -10.44 5.41 19.17
C VAL A 889 -10.77 3.97 18.76
N THR A 890 -9.80 3.07 18.90
CA THR A 890 -10.05 1.65 18.61
C THR A 890 -11.00 1.03 19.65
N LEU A 891 -11.77 0.03 19.23
CA LEU A 891 -12.63 -0.74 20.14
C LEU A 891 -11.84 -1.33 21.32
N ASP A 892 -10.57 -1.70 21.07
CA ASP A 892 -9.69 -2.27 22.11
C ASP A 892 -9.27 -1.20 23.15
N THR A 893 -9.07 0.04 22.70
CA THR A 893 -8.85 1.18 23.62
C THR A 893 -10.05 1.39 24.53
N VAL A 894 -11.27 1.36 23.99
CA VAL A 894 -12.49 1.48 24.81
C VAL A 894 -12.63 0.31 25.75
N LYS A 895 -12.36 -0.93 25.31
CA LYS A 895 -12.37 -2.12 26.19
C LYS A 895 -11.40 -1.97 27.35
N LYS A 896 -10.19 -1.44 27.11
CA LYS A 896 -9.21 -1.14 28.17
C LYS A 896 -9.75 -0.11 29.16
N HIS A 897 -10.30 1.01 28.69
CA HIS A 897 -10.93 2.02 29.56
C HIS A 897 -12.08 1.42 30.39
N VAL A 898 -12.95 0.62 29.77
CA VAL A 898 -14.04 -0.05 30.48
C VAL A 898 -13.48 -1.03 31.51
N SER A 899 -12.44 -1.81 31.18
CA SER A 899 -11.83 -2.75 32.14
C SER A 899 -11.21 -2.05 33.33
N HIS A 900 -10.48 -0.92 33.11
CA HIS A 900 -9.91 -0.12 34.20
C HIS A 900 -11.01 0.52 35.05
N LEU A 901 -12.06 1.03 34.41
CA LEU A 901 -13.23 1.61 35.09
C LEU A 901 -13.96 0.58 35.97
N LEU A 902 -14.15 -0.65 35.47
CA LEU A 902 -14.73 -1.74 36.26
C LEU A 902 -13.83 -2.06 37.46
N GLY A 903 -12.51 -2.12 37.28
CA GLY A 903 -11.55 -2.37 38.36
C GLY A 903 -11.60 -1.27 39.43
N LYS A 904 -11.59 0.01 39.04
CA LYS A 904 -11.63 1.16 39.98
C LYS A 904 -12.95 1.28 40.75
N LEU A 905 -14.06 0.93 40.08
CA LEU A 905 -15.37 0.92 40.71
C LEU A 905 -15.65 -0.38 41.50
N GLY A 906 -14.77 -1.37 41.39
CA GLY A 906 -14.99 -2.70 41.99
C GLY A 906 -16.24 -3.41 41.47
N ALA A 907 -16.59 -3.22 40.18
CA ALA A 907 -17.78 -3.74 39.54
C ALA A 907 -17.44 -4.93 38.64
N ALA A 908 -18.24 -5.98 38.66
CA ALA A 908 -18.02 -7.17 37.84
C ALA A 908 -18.49 -7.02 36.39
N ASN A 909 -19.37 -6.05 36.11
CA ASN A 909 -19.91 -5.80 34.78
C ASN A 909 -20.37 -4.34 34.62
N ARG A 910 -20.67 -3.95 33.35
CA ARG A 910 -21.04 -2.56 33.00
C ARG A 910 -22.28 -2.05 33.70
N THR A 911 -23.27 -2.90 33.93
CA THR A 911 -24.54 -2.52 34.60
C THR A 911 -24.27 -2.20 36.05
N GLU A 912 -23.47 -3.00 36.72
CA GLU A 912 -23.04 -2.81 38.10
C GLU A 912 -22.17 -1.56 38.26
N ALA A 913 -21.30 -1.29 37.29
CA ALA A 913 -20.48 -0.08 37.27
C ALA A 913 -21.34 1.20 37.20
N VAL A 914 -22.38 1.20 36.36
CA VAL A 914 -23.32 2.31 36.25
C VAL A 914 -24.14 2.48 37.53
N ALA A 915 -24.62 1.39 38.13
CA ALA A 915 -25.36 1.43 39.39
C ALA A 915 -24.50 2.03 40.53
N ARG A 916 -23.28 1.51 40.67
CA ARG A 916 -22.33 1.95 41.71
C ARG A 916 -21.85 3.39 41.51
N ALA A 917 -21.70 3.83 40.24
CA ALA A 917 -21.39 5.20 39.93
C ALA A 917 -22.51 6.18 40.31
N ARG A 918 -23.78 5.79 40.20
CA ARG A 918 -24.93 6.54 40.66
C ARG A 918 -24.99 6.60 42.20
N GLU A 919 -24.76 5.47 42.88
CA GLU A 919 -24.67 5.44 44.34
C GLU A 919 -23.58 6.33 44.91
N LEU A 920 -22.44 6.46 44.19
CA LEU A 920 -21.32 7.29 44.55
C LEU A 920 -21.47 8.75 44.09
N GLY A 921 -22.59 9.13 43.42
CA GLY A 921 -22.84 10.47 42.92
C GLY A 921 -21.92 10.93 41.79
N LEU A 922 -21.27 10.01 41.07
CA LEU A 922 -20.33 10.31 39.97
C LEU A 922 -21.05 10.62 38.65
N ILE A 923 -22.26 10.12 38.51
CA ILE A 923 -23.17 10.33 37.37
C ILE A 923 -24.62 10.45 37.89
N SER A 924 -25.43 11.19 37.17
CA SER A 924 -26.87 11.36 37.47
C SER A 924 -27.72 10.16 37.04
#